data_de82e683d4e86f22ddf37d417b60b7d2
#
_entry.id   de82e683d4e86f22ddf37d417b60b7d2
#
_cell.length_a   1.000
_cell.length_b   1.000
_cell.length_c   1.000
_cell.angle_alpha   90.00
_cell.angle_beta   90.00
_cell.angle_gamma   90.00
#
_symmetry.space_group_name_H-M   'P 1'
#
loop_
_entity.id
_entity.type
_entity.pdbx_description
1 polymer ?
#
loop_
_entity_poly.entity_id
_entity_poly.type
_entity_poly.pdbx_seq_one_letter_code
_entity_poly.pdbx_strand_id
1 'polypeptide(L)'
;MNKTLATIFSLLITPILAFADGGVLIPRDKAQPDPAILSLEEMGITVQIDNGDARVFVRQVFVNHTASIEEGNYVFALPTGATVSDFAVWDGPTRIPAVILERKRAEEIYNQLKQQSIDPGLLQMGERGAEEAKRSAIFSARIAPIPAYGTKRLEFEYHESIPVENLKSYFAIPLRPDAYQAQAASHLRINFELRSAHAMNNFQAAAKAIPLKLDENSPHLIKGHFEGQNVSLTEDFVATFDLDRAGTDTLQVVTHRNPISAQPSPTETAPIRSNDEPGFFAAETLLGSGKSRSATPGDTAKDADAPKTLIILLDTSLSMQWEKLERSYQALETLLRTLKPDDKFNLILFNSQTQSFQPAPILADSAAIQRALDFVRASRLRGGTDLQQALDEGLRQSANSGGKLYLVLLSDGGATRGTIQNGKLAAWYETAWKRLPEASRPKTYIFGVGDDANLPLLKMLAREDGVLESVLSTEPIDFKLSSFLSKIGRSPVGQLQLSIAPEAAVNSVYALQDSAFSGSMATWVGRFQKAQPEVAFTVRGVRDGEPFAISTKVNLPRESLDHTQLPRLWARARVDALLEKIQREGEDQASIDEIIRLARQYKFVTPYTSFLAVPRALLRPRVIRPGDPVLRVKTDESIVSVVALFPFGLVQKLRYLSDEDTWQTRFFAPKDMQDGTYSVRLVLRDRAGHTYREAKTFVIASKTPVVQIKLDQKRYRRGQVLDLKVAASQSTRTLVARLDGATPVGLKWDSKAGVNTGQLFIPEQMIPGTYRLTVTAEDIAHNMGSQGVDIEIVP
;
A
#
# COMPACT_ATOMS: atom_id res chain seq x y z
N MET A 1 30.01 -55.45 -15.31
CA MET A 1 29.02 -55.10 -14.27
C MET A 1 29.11 -53.59 -14.07
N ASN A 2 28.34 -52.83 -14.88
CA ASN A 2 28.31 -51.37 -14.86
C ASN A 2 27.14 -50.92 -14.01
N LYS A 3 27.43 -50.19 -12.93
CA LYS A 3 26.41 -49.45 -12.17
C LYS A 3 26.39 -48.00 -12.67
N THR A 4 25.38 -47.66 -13.43
CA THR A 4 25.07 -46.30 -13.85
C THR A 4 24.43 -45.56 -12.65
N LEU A 5 25.12 -44.56 -12.13
CA LEU A 5 24.58 -43.57 -11.18
C LEU A 5 23.72 -42.60 -11.97
N ALA A 6 22.42 -42.63 -11.75
CA ALA A 6 21.51 -41.60 -12.21
C ALA A 6 21.56 -40.43 -11.22
N THR A 7 22.22 -39.35 -11.62
CA THR A 7 22.21 -38.07 -10.89
C THR A 7 20.90 -37.34 -11.20
N ILE A 8 19.99 -37.31 -10.23
CA ILE A 8 18.78 -36.51 -10.30
C ILE A 8 19.21 -35.05 -10.08
N PHE A 9 19.24 -34.29 -11.17
CA PHE A 9 19.38 -32.84 -11.13
C PHE A 9 18.02 -32.27 -10.69
N SER A 10 17.85 -32.04 -9.40
CA SER A 10 16.71 -31.28 -8.87
C SER A 10 16.90 -29.80 -9.27
N LEU A 11 16.22 -29.40 -10.33
CA LEU A 11 16.12 -27.98 -10.70
C LEU A 11 15.34 -27.29 -9.58
N LEU A 12 16.02 -26.68 -8.64
CA LEU A 12 15.47 -25.66 -7.77
C LEU A 12 15.10 -24.46 -8.66
N ILE A 13 13.83 -24.41 -9.07
CA ILE A 13 13.26 -23.19 -9.63
C ILE A 13 13.16 -22.21 -8.45
N THR A 14 14.22 -21.45 -8.26
CA THR A 14 14.11 -20.21 -7.44
C THR A 14 13.16 -19.28 -8.19
N PRO A 15 12.04 -18.86 -7.59
CA PRO A 15 11.23 -17.84 -8.22
C PRO A 15 12.09 -16.57 -8.32
N ILE A 16 12.36 -16.15 -9.54
CA ILE A 16 12.96 -14.85 -9.83
C ILE A 16 11.94 -13.82 -9.36
N LEU A 17 12.29 -13.04 -8.36
CA LEU A 17 11.52 -11.88 -7.93
C LEU A 17 11.52 -10.89 -9.12
N ALA A 18 10.38 -10.75 -9.74
CA ALA A 18 10.17 -9.82 -10.81
C ALA A 18 9.88 -8.45 -10.21
N PHE A 19 10.81 -7.54 -10.34
CA PHE A 19 10.61 -6.12 -10.04
C PHE A 19 10.25 -5.43 -11.35
N ALA A 20 9.18 -4.64 -11.38
CA ALA A 20 8.79 -3.89 -12.56
C ALA A 20 8.30 -2.50 -12.12
N ASP A 21 8.86 -1.46 -12.70
CA ASP A 21 8.64 -0.09 -12.28
C ASP A 21 7.66 0.65 -13.18
N GLY A 22 7.86 0.63 -14.48
CA GLY A 22 7.07 1.41 -15.44
C GLY A 22 5.66 0.88 -15.77
N GLY A 23 5.18 -0.14 -15.09
CA GLY A 23 3.92 -0.81 -15.41
C GLY A 23 4.06 -1.78 -16.59
N VAL A 24 4.36 -3.03 -16.29
CA VAL A 24 4.60 -4.09 -17.26
C VAL A 24 3.47 -5.10 -17.23
N LEU A 25 2.98 -5.51 -18.39
CA LEU A 25 2.00 -6.57 -18.50
C LEU A 25 2.69 -7.87 -18.92
N ILE A 26 2.77 -8.83 -17.99
CA ILE A 26 3.44 -10.12 -18.19
C ILE A 26 2.37 -11.14 -18.56
N PRO A 27 2.45 -11.83 -19.72
CA PRO A 27 1.55 -12.92 -20.06
C PRO A 27 1.56 -14.00 -18.97
N ARG A 28 0.39 -14.55 -18.62
CA ARG A 28 0.23 -15.46 -17.48
C ARG A 28 1.20 -16.65 -17.46
N ASP A 29 1.48 -17.22 -18.64
CA ASP A 29 2.30 -18.41 -18.78
C ASP A 29 3.78 -18.09 -19.00
N LYS A 30 4.17 -16.84 -18.82
CA LYS A 30 5.55 -16.35 -18.95
C LYS A 30 6.06 -15.83 -17.61
N ALA A 31 7.39 -15.92 -17.43
CA ALA A 31 8.07 -15.32 -16.27
C ALA A 31 8.50 -13.86 -16.53
N GLN A 32 8.46 -13.41 -17.79
CA GLN A 32 8.91 -12.08 -18.22
C GLN A 32 7.95 -11.51 -19.26
N PRO A 33 7.92 -10.18 -19.45
CA PRO A 33 7.17 -9.55 -20.54
C PRO A 33 7.59 -10.10 -21.90
N ASP A 34 6.62 -10.31 -22.76
CA ASP A 34 6.85 -10.79 -24.13
C ASP A 34 6.09 -9.87 -25.10
N PRO A 35 6.77 -8.89 -25.73
CA PRO A 35 6.12 -7.94 -26.64
C PRO A 35 5.52 -8.59 -27.89
N ALA A 36 5.91 -9.83 -28.23
CA ALA A 36 5.30 -10.58 -29.31
C ALA A 36 3.91 -11.13 -28.94
N ILE A 37 3.62 -11.21 -27.64
CA ILE A 37 2.31 -11.63 -27.11
C ILE A 37 1.50 -10.38 -26.69
N LEU A 38 2.07 -9.59 -25.75
CA LEU A 38 1.43 -8.38 -25.20
C LEU A 38 2.39 -7.20 -25.27
N SER A 39 2.06 -6.16 -26.01
CA SER A 39 2.88 -4.94 -26.11
C SER A 39 2.13 -3.69 -25.65
N LEU A 40 2.89 -2.68 -25.20
CA LEU A 40 2.38 -1.38 -24.81
C LEU A 40 2.19 -0.48 -26.05
N GLU A 41 0.95 -0.22 -26.43
CA GLU A 41 0.59 0.61 -27.58
C GLU A 41 0.55 2.09 -27.23
N GLU A 42 -0.23 2.46 -26.20
CA GLU A 42 -0.34 3.85 -25.75
C GLU A 42 0.01 3.96 -24.26
N MET A 43 0.71 5.04 -23.92
CA MET A 43 0.90 5.48 -22.54
C MET A 43 0.67 6.99 -22.44
N GLY A 44 -0.35 7.38 -21.70
CA GLY A 44 -0.67 8.77 -21.40
C GLY A 44 -0.50 9.05 -19.92
N ILE A 45 0.29 10.08 -19.57
CA ILE A 45 0.55 10.48 -18.19
C ILE A 45 0.17 11.94 -18.02
N THR A 46 -0.59 12.25 -16.98
CA THR A 46 -0.90 13.61 -16.58
C THR A 46 -0.44 13.83 -15.16
N VAL A 47 0.44 14.80 -14.97
CA VAL A 47 1.03 15.19 -13.69
C VAL A 47 0.52 16.55 -13.30
N GLN A 48 0.00 16.65 -12.08
CA GLN A 48 -0.40 17.92 -11.46
C GLN A 48 0.25 17.98 -10.07
N ILE A 49 1.19 18.89 -9.90
CA ILE A 49 1.86 19.14 -8.63
C ILE A 49 1.34 20.47 -8.09
N ASP A 50 0.84 20.44 -6.85
CA ASP A 50 0.41 21.64 -6.12
C ASP A 50 1.14 21.67 -4.77
N ASN A 51 2.12 22.55 -4.67
CA ASN A 51 3.03 22.65 -3.52
C ASN A 51 3.73 21.31 -3.22
N GLY A 52 3.42 20.70 -2.08
CA GLY A 52 4.01 19.46 -1.62
C GLY A 52 3.29 18.18 -2.04
N ASP A 53 2.25 18.24 -2.90
CA ASP A 53 1.47 17.07 -3.34
C ASP A 53 1.48 16.93 -4.86
N ALA A 54 1.84 15.75 -5.35
CA ALA A 54 1.74 15.37 -6.75
C ALA A 54 0.59 14.40 -6.96
N ARG A 55 -0.27 14.70 -7.91
CA ARG A 55 -1.31 13.83 -8.43
C ARG A 55 -0.91 13.37 -9.82
N VAL A 56 -0.79 12.07 -10.02
CA VAL A 56 -0.38 11.46 -11.28
C VAL A 56 -1.48 10.53 -11.78
N PHE A 57 -1.98 10.80 -12.97
CA PHE A 57 -2.92 9.93 -13.67
C PHE A 57 -2.20 9.24 -14.82
N VAL A 58 -2.27 7.91 -14.85
CA VAL A 58 -1.65 7.06 -15.86
C VAL A 58 -2.71 6.27 -16.60
N ARG A 59 -2.65 6.31 -17.94
CA ARG A 59 -3.47 5.53 -18.85
C ARG A 59 -2.57 4.72 -19.75
N GLN A 60 -2.77 3.40 -19.81
CA GLN A 60 -2.03 2.50 -20.69
C GLN A 60 -2.97 1.65 -21.52
N VAL A 61 -2.60 1.41 -22.77
CA VAL A 61 -3.31 0.51 -23.69
C VAL A 61 -2.33 -0.57 -24.14
N PHE A 62 -2.66 -1.82 -23.84
CA PHE A 62 -1.90 -2.98 -24.28
C PHE A 62 -2.60 -3.68 -25.44
N VAL A 63 -1.82 -4.23 -26.36
CA VAL A 63 -2.28 -4.99 -27.53
C VAL A 63 -1.90 -6.45 -27.37
N ASN A 64 -2.85 -7.34 -27.65
CA ASN A 64 -2.63 -8.77 -27.79
C ASN A 64 -2.37 -9.09 -29.27
N HIS A 65 -1.21 -9.65 -29.58
CA HIS A 65 -0.79 -10.00 -30.93
C HIS A 65 -1.11 -11.46 -31.32
N THR A 66 -1.77 -12.20 -30.43
CA THR A 66 -2.08 -13.63 -30.66
C THR A 66 -3.52 -13.86 -31.09
N ALA A 67 -3.78 -15.03 -31.64
CA ALA A 67 -5.13 -15.49 -32.02
C ALA A 67 -5.93 -16.02 -30.81
N SER A 68 -5.33 -16.06 -29.62
CA SER A 68 -5.95 -16.53 -28.37
C SER A 68 -6.33 -15.37 -27.46
N ILE A 69 -7.28 -15.63 -26.56
CA ILE A 69 -7.56 -14.71 -25.44
C ILE A 69 -6.44 -14.89 -24.43
N GLU A 70 -5.80 -13.77 -24.09
CA GLU A 70 -4.69 -13.76 -23.12
C GLU A 70 -5.15 -13.28 -21.74
N GLU A 71 -4.37 -13.66 -20.74
CA GLU A 71 -4.41 -13.14 -19.37
C GLU A 71 -3.01 -12.63 -19.03
N GLY A 72 -2.94 -11.48 -18.38
CA GLY A 72 -1.67 -10.89 -17.97
C GLY A 72 -1.63 -10.51 -16.50
N ASN A 73 -0.45 -10.54 -15.92
CA ASN A 73 -0.15 -9.96 -14.63
C ASN A 73 0.49 -8.58 -14.87
N TYR A 74 -0.22 -7.53 -14.51
CA TYR A 74 0.26 -6.15 -14.59
C TYR A 74 0.98 -5.83 -13.28
N VAL A 75 2.23 -5.44 -13.36
CA VAL A 75 3.08 -5.12 -12.20
C VAL A 75 3.68 -3.73 -12.39
N PHE A 76 3.65 -2.92 -11.35
CA PHE A 76 4.29 -1.60 -11.33
C PHE A 76 4.75 -1.24 -9.92
N ALA A 77 5.82 -0.46 -9.83
CA ALA A 77 6.30 0.13 -8.59
C ALA A 77 5.99 1.63 -8.55
N LEU A 78 5.84 2.17 -7.37
CA LEU A 78 5.61 3.59 -7.14
C LEU A 78 6.68 4.14 -6.19
N PRO A 79 6.95 5.46 -6.21
CA PRO A 79 7.83 6.11 -5.25
C PRO A 79 7.41 5.87 -3.80
N THR A 80 8.36 5.96 -2.88
CA THR A 80 8.11 5.79 -1.45
C THR A 80 7.06 6.78 -0.96
N GLY A 81 6.03 6.27 -0.29
CA GLY A 81 4.92 7.12 0.20
C GLY A 81 3.82 7.40 -0.82
N ALA A 82 3.99 7.00 -2.07
CA ALA A 82 2.93 7.10 -3.06
C ALA A 82 1.72 6.21 -2.71
N THR A 83 0.54 6.68 -3.06
CA THR A 83 -0.72 6.02 -2.70
C THR A 83 -1.65 5.96 -3.90
N VAL A 84 -1.97 4.74 -4.34
CA VAL A 84 -2.94 4.53 -5.42
C VAL A 84 -4.34 4.93 -4.93
N SER A 85 -4.96 5.83 -5.67
CA SER A 85 -6.25 6.44 -5.32
C SER A 85 -7.41 6.03 -6.23
N ASP A 86 -7.11 5.62 -7.45
CA ASP A 86 -8.07 5.07 -8.40
C ASP A 86 -7.42 3.99 -9.25
N PHE A 87 -8.19 3.00 -9.62
CA PHE A 87 -7.81 1.96 -10.57
C PHE A 87 -9.03 1.57 -11.40
N ALA A 88 -8.87 1.44 -12.70
CA ALA A 88 -9.93 1.00 -13.59
C ALA A 88 -9.38 0.15 -14.72
N VAL A 89 -10.20 -0.81 -15.13
CA VAL A 89 -10.01 -1.62 -16.33
C VAL A 89 -11.11 -1.26 -17.31
N TRP A 90 -10.80 -1.24 -18.59
CA TRP A 90 -11.81 -0.97 -19.63
C TRP A 90 -12.22 -2.28 -20.30
N ASP A 91 -13.52 -2.44 -20.47
CA ASP A 91 -14.13 -3.49 -21.28
C ASP A 91 -14.74 -2.84 -22.54
N GLY A 92 -14.03 -2.93 -23.65
CA GLY A 92 -14.34 -2.15 -24.85
C GLY A 92 -14.43 -0.64 -24.54
N PRO A 93 -15.59 0.02 -24.78
CA PRO A 93 -15.77 1.43 -24.51
C PRO A 93 -16.14 1.74 -23.05
N THR A 94 -16.35 0.72 -22.21
CA THR A 94 -16.89 0.88 -20.85
C THR A 94 -15.77 0.91 -19.82
N ARG A 95 -15.68 2.00 -19.04
CA ARG A 95 -14.78 2.10 -17.89
C ARG A 95 -15.36 1.32 -16.71
N ILE A 96 -14.62 0.37 -16.18
CA ILE A 96 -14.97 -0.41 -15.00
C ILE A 96 -14.07 0.06 -13.84
N PRO A 97 -14.51 1.04 -13.03
CA PRO A 97 -13.73 1.48 -11.89
C PRO A 97 -13.72 0.42 -10.80
N ALA A 98 -12.58 0.27 -10.16
CA ALA A 98 -12.42 -0.64 -9.05
C ALA A 98 -13.10 -0.14 -7.76
N VAL A 99 -13.51 -1.06 -6.92
CA VAL A 99 -13.96 -0.81 -5.56
C VAL A 99 -12.94 -1.34 -4.57
N ILE A 100 -12.79 -0.66 -3.43
CA ILE A 100 -11.89 -1.11 -2.38
C ILE A 100 -12.62 -2.09 -1.47
N LEU A 101 -12.04 -3.26 -1.32
CA LEU A 101 -12.52 -4.33 -0.47
C LEU A 101 -11.41 -4.82 0.46
N GLU A 102 -11.81 -5.51 1.52
CA GLU A 102 -10.87 -6.31 2.29
C GLU A 102 -10.15 -7.31 1.36
N ARG A 103 -8.83 -7.44 1.50
CA ARG A 103 -7.97 -8.20 0.58
C ARG A 103 -8.45 -9.63 0.36
N LYS A 104 -8.71 -10.39 1.44
CA LYS A 104 -9.18 -11.78 1.34
C LYS A 104 -10.49 -11.88 0.55
N ARG A 105 -11.41 -10.94 0.82
CA ARG A 105 -12.70 -10.90 0.14
C ARG A 105 -12.56 -10.54 -1.34
N ALA A 106 -11.67 -9.62 -1.68
CA ALA A 106 -11.40 -9.26 -3.07
C ALA A 106 -10.86 -10.46 -3.87
N GLU A 107 -9.94 -11.24 -3.27
CA GLU A 107 -9.38 -12.46 -3.86
C GLU A 107 -10.44 -13.55 -4.06
N GLU A 108 -11.31 -13.78 -3.07
CA GLU A 108 -12.41 -14.73 -3.19
C GLU A 108 -13.35 -14.38 -4.34
N ILE A 109 -13.76 -13.11 -4.43
CA ILE A 109 -14.65 -12.64 -5.49
C ILE A 109 -13.94 -12.74 -6.85
N TYR A 110 -12.67 -12.33 -6.94
CA TYR A 110 -11.89 -12.45 -8.17
C TYR A 110 -11.87 -13.90 -8.69
N ASN A 111 -11.51 -14.85 -7.82
CA ASN A 111 -11.42 -16.25 -8.18
C ASN A 111 -12.78 -16.84 -8.59
N GLN A 112 -13.86 -16.46 -7.93
CA GLN A 112 -15.23 -16.88 -8.30
C GLN A 112 -15.65 -16.35 -9.68
N LEU A 113 -15.36 -15.07 -9.96
CA LEU A 113 -15.72 -14.45 -11.23
C LEU A 113 -14.91 -15.00 -12.40
N LYS A 114 -13.64 -15.29 -12.18
CA LYS A 114 -12.77 -15.92 -13.17
C LYS A 114 -13.28 -17.31 -13.58
N GLN A 115 -13.76 -18.12 -12.62
CA GLN A 115 -14.39 -19.41 -12.93
C GLN A 115 -15.66 -19.27 -13.79
N GLN A 116 -16.29 -18.09 -13.81
CA GLN A 116 -17.48 -17.78 -14.59
C GLN A 116 -17.18 -17.05 -15.90
N SER A 117 -15.92 -17.00 -16.33
CA SER A 117 -15.44 -16.28 -17.52
C SER A 117 -15.83 -14.79 -17.54
N ILE A 118 -15.87 -14.17 -16.35
CA ILE A 118 -16.11 -12.74 -16.18
C ILE A 118 -14.75 -12.07 -15.97
N ASP A 119 -14.60 -10.89 -16.52
CA ASP A 119 -13.35 -10.10 -16.48
C ASP A 119 -13.22 -9.26 -15.20
N PRO A 120 -12.61 -9.72 -14.12
CA PRO A 120 -12.28 -8.91 -12.98
C PRO A 120 -10.84 -8.40 -13.07
N GLY A 121 -10.63 -7.14 -12.70
CA GLY A 121 -9.30 -6.59 -12.42
C GLY A 121 -9.07 -6.53 -10.91
N LEU A 122 -8.04 -7.16 -10.41
CA LEU A 122 -7.69 -7.14 -8.99
C LEU A 122 -6.34 -6.47 -8.79
N LEU A 123 -6.31 -5.29 -8.19
CA LEU A 123 -5.10 -4.57 -7.82
C LEU A 123 -4.78 -4.77 -6.34
N GLN A 124 -3.58 -5.22 -6.05
CA GLN A 124 -3.08 -5.49 -4.71
C GLN A 124 -1.73 -4.83 -4.49
N MET A 125 -1.42 -4.53 -3.24
CA MET A 125 -0.09 -4.11 -2.81
C MET A 125 0.73 -5.36 -2.47
N GLY A 126 1.89 -5.52 -3.12
CA GLY A 126 2.76 -6.70 -3.01
C GLY A 126 2.31 -7.90 -3.85
N GLU A 127 3.23 -8.71 -4.30
CA GLU A 127 2.97 -9.88 -5.14
C GLU A 127 2.54 -11.12 -4.36
N ARG A 128 3.01 -11.26 -3.13
CA ARG A 128 2.81 -12.42 -2.26
C ARG A 128 2.09 -12.01 -1.00
N GLY A 129 1.65 -12.81 -0.19
CA GLY A 129 0.83 -12.63 0.99
C GLY A 129 0.95 -11.31 1.80
N ALA A 130 0.14 -11.15 2.83
CA ALA A 130 0.00 -9.91 3.60
C ALA A 130 1.32 -9.41 4.24
N GLU A 131 2.29 -10.30 4.53
CA GLU A 131 3.57 -9.90 5.11
C GLU A 131 4.49 -9.19 4.10
N GLU A 132 4.53 -9.62 2.84
CA GLU A 132 5.28 -8.92 1.79
C GLU A 132 4.62 -7.61 1.37
N ALA A 133 3.30 -7.59 1.30
CA ALA A 133 2.55 -6.36 1.03
C ALA A 133 2.79 -5.26 2.06
N LYS A 134 3.16 -5.60 3.29
CA LYS A 134 3.52 -4.63 4.34
C LYS A 134 4.89 -3.97 4.12
N ARG A 135 5.69 -4.48 3.21
CA ARG A 135 7.08 -4.08 3.00
C ARG A 135 7.34 -3.42 1.65
N SER A 136 6.48 -3.64 0.66
CA SER A 136 6.74 -3.33 -0.75
C SER A 136 5.95 -2.11 -1.24
N ALA A 137 6.59 -1.31 -2.08
CA ALA A 137 5.95 -0.28 -2.91
C ALA A 137 5.45 -0.84 -4.26
N ILE A 138 5.56 -2.16 -4.46
CA ILE A 138 5.14 -2.86 -5.68
C ILE A 138 3.64 -3.14 -5.62
N PHE A 139 2.98 -2.88 -6.72
CA PHE A 139 1.57 -3.16 -6.93
C PHE A 139 1.41 -4.14 -8.07
N SER A 140 0.51 -5.11 -7.92
CA SER A 140 0.18 -6.07 -8.97
C SER A 140 -1.31 -6.13 -9.25
N ALA A 141 -1.66 -6.24 -10.53
CA ALA A 141 -3.03 -6.40 -10.98
C ALA A 141 -3.14 -7.55 -11.98
N ARG A 142 -4.08 -8.47 -11.73
CA ARG A 142 -4.40 -9.54 -12.68
C ARG A 142 -5.43 -9.03 -13.66
N ILE A 143 -5.13 -9.12 -14.94
CA ILE A 143 -5.93 -8.56 -16.05
C ILE A 143 -6.36 -9.69 -16.99
N ALA A 144 -7.67 -9.88 -17.13
CA ALA A 144 -8.27 -10.89 -17.99
C ALA A 144 -9.73 -10.50 -18.32
N PRO A 145 -10.29 -10.92 -19.48
CA PRO A 145 -9.58 -11.38 -20.67
C PRO A 145 -8.98 -10.22 -21.48
N ILE A 146 -7.91 -10.52 -22.23
CA ILE A 146 -7.37 -9.62 -23.26
C ILE A 146 -7.75 -10.25 -24.59
N PRO A 147 -8.68 -9.64 -25.38
CA PRO A 147 -9.20 -10.28 -26.59
C PRO A 147 -8.11 -10.63 -27.61
N ALA A 148 -8.30 -11.70 -28.36
CA ALA A 148 -7.44 -12.07 -29.48
C ALA A 148 -7.34 -10.90 -30.48
N TYR A 149 -6.12 -10.51 -30.86
CA TYR A 149 -5.83 -9.36 -31.72
C TYR A 149 -6.50 -8.05 -31.26
N GLY A 150 -6.87 -7.97 -29.98
CA GLY A 150 -7.55 -6.83 -29.40
C GLY A 150 -6.69 -6.05 -28.44
N THR A 151 -7.29 -5.04 -27.81
CA THR A 151 -6.62 -4.15 -26.85
C THR A 151 -7.25 -4.25 -25.47
N LYS A 152 -6.45 -3.93 -24.46
CA LYS A 152 -6.90 -3.75 -23.07
C LYS A 152 -6.38 -2.43 -22.54
N ARG A 153 -7.28 -1.59 -22.00
CA ARG A 153 -6.93 -0.31 -21.40
C ARG A 153 -6.97 -0.42 -19.90
N LEU A 154 -5.93 0.09 -19.27
CA LEU A 154 -5.80 0.26 -17.83
C LEU A 154 -5.67 1.74 -17.51
N GLU A 155 -6.23 2.15 -16.37
CA GLU A 155 -6.09 3.49 -15.83
C GLU A 155 -5.87 3.39 -14.33
N PHE A 156 -4.93 4.20 -13.82
CA PHE A 156 -4.77 4.37 -12.38
C PHE A 156 -4.35 5.79 -12.05
N GLU A 157 -4.62 6.19 -10.82
CA GLU A 157 -4.22 7.46 -10.27
C GLU A 157 -3.49 7.21 -8.96
N TYR A 158 -2.40 7.93 -8.75
CA TYR A 158 -1.73 7.93 -7.47
C TYR A 158 -1.39 9.34 -7.01
N HIS A 159 -1.16 9.48 -5.71
CA HIS A 159 -0.67 10.69 -5.07
C HIS A 159 0.63 10.40 -4.36
N GLU A 160 1.54 11.35 -4.37
CA GLU A 160 2.77 11.31 -3.60
C GLU A 160 3.13 12.69 -3.04
N SER A 161 3.82 12.66 -1.88
CA SER A 161 4.36 13.90 -1.32
C SER A 161 5.69 14.24 -1.97
N ILE A 162 5.85 15.48 -2.39
CA ILE A 162 7.08 15.97 -3.00
C ILE A 162 8.06 16.36 -1.88
N PRO A 163 9.23 15.69 -1.79
CA PRO A 163 10.21 16.00 -0.75
C PRO A 163 10.91 17.33 -1.05
N VAL A 164 11.12 18.11 0.00
CA VAL A 164 11.97 19.31 -0.05
C VAL A 164 13.14 19.13 0.90
N GLU A 165 14.33 19.01 0.36
CA GLU A 165 15.55 18.75 1.10
C GLU A 165 16.65 19.73 0.67
N ASN A 166 17.19 20.48 1.62
CA ASN A 166 18.20 21.50 1.37
C ASN A 166 17.76 22.51 0.30
N LEU A 167 16.47 22.92 0.33
CA LEU A 167 15.79 23.80 -0.64
C LEU A 167 15.71 23.21 -2.06
N LYS A 168 15.99 21.94 -2.24
CA LYS A 168 15.85 21.24 -3.52
C LYS A 168 14.67 20.28 -3.44
N SER A 169 14.04 20.07 -4.56
CA SER A 169 12.96 19.13 -4.71
C SER A 169 13.10 18.33 -5.99
N TYR A 170 12.49 17.15 -6.00
CA TYR A 170 12.40 16.35 -7.21
C TYR A 170 11.04 15.68 -7.30
N PHE A 171 10.66 15.33 -8.52
CA PHE A 171 9.53 14.49 -8.84
C PHE A 171 10.00 13.45 -9.88
N ALA A 172 9.62 12.19 -9.69
CA ALA A 172 9.99 11.12 -10.61
C ALA A 172 8.76 10.30 -11.02
N ILE A 173 8.68 9.98 -12.32
CA ILE A 173 7.73 9.00 -12.84
C ILE A 173 8.53 7.77 -13.22
N PRO A 174 8.30 6.61 -12.58
CA PRO A 174 8.97 5.37 -12.96
C PRO A 174 8.46 4.92 -14.33
N LEU A 175 9.36 4.84 -15.29
CA LEU A 175 9.06 4.41 -16.66
C LEU A 175 9.91 3.22 -17.08
N ARG A 176 11.13 3.12 -16.56
CA ARG A 176 12.07 2.06 -16.87
C ARG A 176 11.73 0.79 -16.08
N PRO A 177 11.54 -0.37 -16.73
CA PRO A 177 11.41 -1.65 -16.02
C PRO A 177 12.78 -2.14 -15.56
N ASP A 178 13.02 -2.20 -14.24
CA ASP A 178 14.33 -2.57 -13.67
C ASP A 178 14.74 -4.03 -13.92
N ALA A 179 13.79 -4.95 -13.79
CA ALA A 179 14.07 -6.38 -13.87
C ALA A 179 13.87 -6.97 -15.26
N TYR A 180 13.46 -6.17 -16.25
CA TYR A 180 13.08 -6.64 -17.58
C TYR A 180 13.80 -5.85 -18.66
N GLN A 181 13.78 -6.39 -19.88
CA GLN A 181 14.24 -5.65 -21.05
C GLN A 181 13.39 -4.39 -21.22
N ALA A 182 14.03 -3.32 -21.68
CA ALA A 182 13.36 -2.05 -21.93
C ALA A 182 12.08 -2.26 -22.76
N GLN A 183 10.99 -1.76 -22.24
CA GLN A 183 9.71 -1.73 -22.93
C GLN A 183 9.67 -0.50 -23.85
N ALA A 184 9.01 -0.61 -24.98
CA ALA A 184 8.71 0.53 -25.85
C ALA A 184 7.22 0.82 -25.83
N ALA A 185 6.87 2.11 -25.76
CA ALA A 185 5.50 2.58 -26.01
C ALA A 185 5.41 3.02 -27.46
N SER A 186 4.46 2.47 -28.23
CA SER A 186 4.25 2.93 -29.61
C SER A 186 3.85 4.42 -29.65
N HIS A 187 3.14 4.88 -28.63
CA HIS A 187 2.83 6.28 -28.43
C HIS A 187 2.89 6.67 -26.95
N LEU A 188 3.80 7.61 -26.61
CA LEU A 188 3.93 8.17 -25.26
C LEU A 188 3.53 9.64 -25.25
N ARG A 189 2.65 10.03 -24.31
CA ARG A 189 2.30 11.43 -24.05
C ARG A 189 2.42 11.74 -22.56
N ILE A 190 3.08 12.83 -22.21
CA ILE A 190 3.18 13.35 -20.86
C ILE A 190 2.71 14.80 -20.84
N ASN A 191 1.78 15.13 -19.94
CA ASN A 191 1.38 16.50 -19.62
C ASN A 191 1.83 16.78 -18.18
N PHE A 192 2.55 17.87 -17.98
CA PHE A 192 3.17 18.23 -16.71
C PHE A 192 2.76 19.64 -16.28
N GLU A 193 2.27 19.79 -15.06
CA GLU A 193 1.97 21.07 -14.42
C GLU A 193 2.50 21.05 -13.00
N LEU A 194 3.30 22.05 -12.63
CA LEU A 194 3.85 22.26 -11.29
C LEU A 194 3.53 23.67 -10.82
N ARG A 195 2.82 23.76 -9.69
CA ARG A 195 2.52 25.01 -8.98
C ARG A 195 3.19 25.01 -7.62
N SER A 196 3.73 26.17 -7.20
CA SER A 196 4.30 26.34 -5.88
C SER A 196 4.01 27.73 -5.32
N ALA A 197 3.64 27.80 -4.04
CA ALA A 197 3.53 29.04 -3.30
C ALA A 197 4.90 29.70 -3.07
N HIS A 198 5.97 28.90 -3.04
CA HIS A 198 7.35 29.38 -3.00
C HIS A 198 7.88 29.56 -4.41
N ALA A 199 8.64 30.62 -4.64
CA ALA A 199 9.28 30.85 -5.93
C ALA A 199 10.28 29.72 -6.23
N MET A 200 10.19 29.22 -7.46
CA MET A 200 11.03 28.12 -7.97
C MET A 200 12.05 28.67 -8.95
N ASN A 201 13.22 28.04 -8.99
CA ASN A 201 14.24 28.28 -9.98
C ASN A 201 14.95 26.97 -10.36
N ASN A 202 15.87 27.02 -11.33
CA ASN A 202 16.65 25.88 -11.77
C ASN A 202 15.85 24.63 -12.15
N PHE A 203 14.64 24.81 -12.69
CA PHE A 203 13.84 23.67 -13.14
C PHE A 203 14.55 22.92 -14.26
N GLN A 204 14.65 21.60 -14.12
CA GLN A 204 15.22 20.70 -15.12
C GLN A 204 14.38 19.44 -15.23
N ALA A 205 14.11 19.00 -16.46
CA ALA A 205 13.59 17.66 -16.75
C ALA A 205 14.74 16.84 -17.35
N ALA A 206 15.20 15.82 -16.61
CA ALA A 206 16.50 15.19 -16.87
C ALA A 206 16.46 14.02 -17.88
N ALA A 207 15.28 13.52 -18.27
CA ALA A 207 15.16 12.40 -19.20
C ALA A 207 15.56 12.80 -20.63
N LYS A 208 16.63 12.21 -21.16
CA LYS A 208 17.11 12.49 -22.51
C LYS A 208 16.19 11.94 -23.61
N ALA A 209 15.62 10.75 -23.36
CA ALA A 209 14.68 10.12 -24.28
C ALA A 209 13.29 10.79 -24.26
N ILE A 210 13.01 11.60 -23.23
CA ILE A 210 11.70 12.23 -23.00
C ILE A 210 11.91 13.73 -22.74
N PRO A 211 12.37 14.51 -23.72
CA PRO A 211 12.63 15.94 -23.53
C PRO A 211 11.29 16.70 -23.38
N LEU A 212 11.01 17.20 -22.18
CA LEU A 212 9.81 17.99 -21.90
C LEU A 212 9.90 19.35 -22.63
N LYS A 213 8.94 19.65 -23.47
CA LYS A 213 8.78 20.98 -24.05
C LYS A 213 8.02 21.87 -23.07
N LEU A 214 8.66 22.94 -22.61
CA LEU A 214 8.03 23.88 -21.70
C LEU A 214 7.09 24.83 -22.44
N ASP A 215 5.85 24.91 -21.95
CA ASP A 215 4.83 25.84 -22.44
C ASP A 215 4.79 27.10 -21.58
N GLU A 216 5.08 26.98 -20.29
CA GLU A 216 5.20 28.07 -19.31
C GLU A 216 6.31 27.76 -18.30
N ASN A 217 7.14 28.73 -17.97
CA ASN A 217 8.20 28.63 -16.99
C ASN A 217 8.28 29.95 -16.20
N SER A 218 7.48 30.04 -15.14
CA SER A 218 7.44 31.19 -14.23
C SER A 218 7.84 30.75 -12.81
N PRO A 219 8.18 31.68 -11.90
CA PRO A 219 8.60 31.32 -10.55
C PRO A 219 7.58 30.53 -9.76
N HIS A 220 6.29 30.58 -10.09
CA HIS A 220 5.22 29.91 -9.36
C HIS A 220 4.46 28.88 -10.18
N LEU A 221 4.74 28.77 -11.51
CA LEU A 221 4.02 27.87 -12.39
C LEU A 221 4.93 27.42 -13.53
N ILE A 222 5.08 26.09 -13.64
CA ILE A 222 5.78 25.44 -14.75
C ILE A 222 4.80 24.51 -15.44
N LYS A 223 4.68 24.63 -16.76
CA LYS A 223 3.89 23.73 -17.60
C LYS A 223 4.73 23.23 -18.75
N GLY A 224 4.51 21.99 -19.12
CA GLY A 224 5.16 21.39 -20.28
C GLY A 224 4.49 20.12 -20.72
N HIS A 225 4.86 19.69 -21.91
CA HIS A 225 4.36 18.44 -22.48
C HIS A 225 5.45 17.71 -23.26
N PHE A 226 5.24 16.41 -23.40
CA PHE A 226 5.99 15.55 -24.31
C PHE A 226 5.04 14.68 -25.11
N GLU A 227 5.33 14.47 -26.38
CA GLU A 227 4.65 13.52 -27.23
C GLU A 227 5.68 12.86 -28.18
N GLY A 228 5.70 11.51 -28.19
CA GLY A 228 6.64 10.74 -28.97
C GLY A 228 6.06 9.43 -29.46
N GLN A 229 6.61 8.93 -30.60
CA GLN A 229 6.27 7.62 -31.17
C GLN A 229 7.46 6.66 -31.01
N ASN A 230 7.13 5.37 -30.77
CA ASN A 230 8.12 4.30 -30.57
C ASN A 230 9.19 4.67 -29.54
N VAL A 231 8.73 5.20 -28.40
CA VAL A 231 9.61 5.66 -27.32
C VAL A 231 10.06 4.47 -26.50
N SER A 232 11.38 4.23 -26.45
CA SER A 232 11.96 3.21 -25.60
C SER A 232 12.01 3.71 -24.15
N LEU A 233 11.38 2.97 -23.22
CA LEU A 233 11.32 3.31 -21.80
C LEU A 233 12.56 2.79 -21.10
N THR A 234 13.72 3.41 -21.36
CA THR A 234 15.04 3.02 -20.83
C THR A 234 15.48 3.86 -19.64
N GLU A 235 14.79 4.93 -19.35
CA GLU A 235 15.06 5.84 -18.23
C GLU A 235 13.75 6.38 -17.66
N ASP A 236 13.80 6.79 -16.40
CA ASP A 236 12.67 7.40 -15.72
C ASP A 236 12.54 8.88 -16.07
N PHE A 237 11.34 9.42 -16.01
CA PHE A 237 11.15 10.85 -16.12
C PHE A 237 11.41 11.49 -14.76
N VAL A 238 12.44 12.35 -14.67
CA VAL A 238 12.80 13.04 -13.43
C VAL A 238 12.77 14.54 -13.66
N ALA A 239 12.00 15.25 -12.86
CA ALA A 239 11.98 16.70 -12.80
C ALA A 239 12.59 17.16 -11.46
N THR A 240 13.51 18.13 -11.52
CA THR A 240 14.14 18.74 -10.34
C THR A 240 13.95 20.25 -10.36
N PHE A 241 13.86 20.86 -9.19
CA PHE A 241 13.79 22.32 -9.05
C PHE A 241 14.31 22.74 -7.67
N ASP A 242 14.75 23.98 -7.59
CA ASP A 242 15.17 24.59 -6.35
C ASP A 242 14.07 25.56 -5.89
N LEU A 243 13.81 25.58 -4.59
CA LEU A 243 13.01 26.64 -3.97
C LEU A 243 13.91 27.85 -3.68
N ASP A 244 13.40 29.04 -3.94
CA ASP A 244 14.15 30.25 -3.65
C ASP A 244 14.48 30.35 -2.16
N ARG A 245 15.68 30.83 -1.86
CA ARG A 245 16.15 31.02 -0.49
C ARG A 245 15.29 32.06 0.21
N ALA A 246 14.17 31.63 0.79
CA ALA A 246 13.50 32.43 1.78
C ALA A 246 14.44 32.58 2.97
N GLY A 247 14.96 33.77 3.21
CA GLY A 247 15.87 34.03 4.34
C GLY A 247 15.17 33.87 5.71
N THR A 248 13.90 33.54 5.73
CA THR A 248 13.06 33.35 6.92
C THR A 248 12.24 32.09 6.82
N ASP A 249 12.03 31.44 7.96
CA ASP A 249 11.08 30.34 8.09
C ASP A 249 9.68 30.80 7.67
N THR A 250 8.95 29.93 7.01
CA THR A 250 7.55 30.19 6.59
C THR A 250 6.62 29.16 7.21
N LEU A 251 5.41 29.55 7.53
CA LEU A 251 4.34 28.66 7.95
C LEU A 251 3.08 28.98 7.16
N GLN A 252 2.67 28.05 6.33
CA GLN A 252 1.44 28.10 5.56
C GLN A 252 0.46 27.05 6.07
N VAL A 253 -0.81 27.39 6.11
CA VAL A 253 -1.88 26.44 6.46
C VAL A 253 -2.93 26.47 5.36
N VAL A 254 -3.17 25.31 4.78
CA VAL A 254 -4.20 25.10 3.77
C VAL A 254 -5.32 24.23 4.33
N THR A 255 -6.54 24.40 3.83
CA THR A 255 -7.73 23.73 4.36
C THR A 255 -8.59 23.15 3.26
N HIS A 256 -9.29 22.06 3.58
CA HIS A 256 -10.33 21.48 2.74
C HIS A 256 -11.53 21.09 3.60
N ARG A 257 -12.73 21.40 3.14
CA ARG A 257 -13.98 20.92 3.73
C ARG A 257 -15.07 20.89 2.68
N ASN A 258 -15.68 19.74 2.49
CA ASN A 258 -16.82 19.58 1.60
C ASN A 258 -18.00 20.41 2.10
N PRO A 259 -18.82 20.97 1.17
CA PRO A 259 -20.04 21.66 1.55
C PRO A 259 -20.95 20.72 2.34
N ILE A 260 -21.57 21.24 3.38
CA ILE A 260 -22.66 20.57 4.07
C ILE A 260 -23.77 20.42 3.04
N SER A 261 -24.05 19.21 2.59
CA SER A 261 -25.16 18.97 1.65
C SER A 261 -26.42 19.59 2.20
N ALA A 262 -26.97 20.59 1.52
CA ALA A 262 -28.34 21.03 1.76
C ALA A 262 -29.22 19.77 1.73
N GLN A 263 -30.18 19.66 2.66
CA GLN A 263 -31.03 18.50 2.85
C GLN A 263 -31.43 17.89 1.51
N PRO A 264 -31.25 16.58 1.32
CA PRO A 264 -31.67 15.94 0.08
C PRO A 264 -33.14 16.24 -0.16
N SER A 265 -33.47 16.64 -1.39
CA SER A 265 -34.87 16.74 -1.85
C SER A 265 -35.63 15.49 -1.41
N PRO A 266 -36.88 15.55 -0.96
CA PRO A 266 -37.66 14.41 -0.47
C PRO A 266 -37.75 13.21 -1.44
N THR A 267 -37.26 13.38 -2.66
CA THR A 267 -37.22 12.37 -3.72
C THR A 267 -35.85 11.69 -3.86
N GLU A 268 -34.79 12.15 -3.19
CA GLU A 268 -33.46 11.55 -3.26
C GLU A 268 -33.18 10.67 -2.04
N THR A 269 -33.19 9.36 -2.24
CA THR A 269 -32.73 8.35 -1.27
C THR A 269 -31.20 8.22 -1.31
N ALA A 270 -30.48 9.32 -1.16
CA ALA A 270 -29.06 9.29 -0.87
C ALA A 270 -28.84 8.92 0.60
N PRO A 271 -27.75 8.19 0.95
CA PRO A 271 -27.43 8.00 2.37
C PRO A 271 -27.31 9.38 3.02
N ILE A 272 -27.99 9.55 4.15
CA ILE A 272 -27.87 10.74 4.98
C ILE A 272 -26.41 10.77 5.45
N ARG A 273 -25.58 11.56 4.80
CA ARG A 273 -24.29 11.91 5.37
C ARG A 273 -24.61 12.77 6.59
N SER A 274 -24.05 12.40 7.72
CA SER A 274 -24.20 13.18 8.94
C SER A 274 -23.75 14.63 8.64
N ASN A 275 -24.46 15.61 9.17
CA ASN A 275 -24.12 17.05 9.06
C ASN A 275 -22.74 17.42 9.62
N ASP A 276 -21.89 16.43 9.95
CA ASP A 276 -20.62 16.50 10.65
C ASP A 276 -19.44 15.97 9.80
N GLU A 277 -19.44 16.16 8.48
CA GLU A 277 -18.19 15.90 7.74
C GLU A 277 -17.09 16.83 8.27
N PRO A 278 -15.96 16.26 8.75
CA PRO A 278 -14.87 17.07 9.28
C PRO A 278 -14.19 17.85 8.16
N GLY A 279 -13.69 19.03 8.50
CA GLY A 279 -12.70 19.69 7.68
C GLY A 279 -11.31 19.12 7.94
N PHE A 280 -10.40 19.34 7.00
CA PHE A 280 -9.01 18.91 7.04
C PHE A 280 -8.10 20.11 6.81
N PHE A 281 -6.90 20.04 7.40
CA PHE A 281 -5.86 21.04 7.17
C PHE A 281 -4.51 20.37 6.97
N ALA A 282 -3.62 21.06 6.26
CA ALA A 282 -2.18 20.82 6.30
C ALA A 282 -1.49 22.11 6.74
N ALA A 283 -0.59 21.99 7.72
CA ALA A 283 0.31 23.05 8.14
C ALA A 283 1.72 22.71 7.65
N GLU A 284 2.23 23.50 6.73
CA GLU A 284 3.52 23.31 6.06
C GLU A 284 4.49 24.40 6.49
N THR A 285 5.66 24.01 6.97
CA THR A 285 6.73 24.95 7.31
C THR A 285 7.97 24.66 6.51
N LEU A 286 8.43 25.62 5.73
CA LEU A 286 9.75 25.58 5.12
C LEU A 286 10.75 26.17 6.12
N LEU A 287 11.66 25.32 6.60
CA LEU A 287 12.68 25.70 7.57
C LEU A 287 13.85 26.38 6.84
N GLY A 288 13.98 27.67 6.98
CA GLY A 288 15.04 28.44 6.36
C GLY A 288 16.44 28.02 6.82
N SER A 289 17.46 28.47 6.13
CA SER A 289 18.88 28.15 6.43
C SER A 289 19.46 28.81 7.67
N GLY A 290 18.62 29.39 8.55
CA GLY A 290 18.99 29.92 9.89
C GLY A 290 20.25 30.79 9.93
N LYS A 291 20.25 31.93 9.26
CA LYS A 291 21.19 32.99 9.67
C LYS A 291 20.53 33.80 10.76
N SER A 292 20.84 33.43 12.00
CA SER A 292 20.56 34.31 13.14
C SER A 292 21.07 35.72 12.86
N ARG A 293 20.20 36.71 12.99
CA ARG A 293 20.53 38.12 12.77
C ARG A 293 21.50 38.72 13.80
N SER A 294 22.07 37.90 14.72
CA SER A 294 22.92 38.38 15.80
C SER A 294 24.11 37.46 16.15
N ALA A 295 24.50 36.51 15.29
CA ALA A 295 25.72 35.78 15.54
C ALA A 295 26.96 36.57 15.09
N THR A 296 27.78 36.93 16.03
CA THR A 296 29.15 37.44 15.79
C THR A 296 29.86 36.45 14.87
N PRO A 297 30.56 36.92 13.80
CA PRO A 297 31.28 36.00 12.89
C PRO A 297 32.34 35.22 13.69
N GLY A 298 32.08 33.98 14.04
CA GLY A 298 33.02 33.13 14.75
C GLY A 298 32.46 31.89 15.45
N ASP A 299 31.24 31.87 15.96
CA ASP A 299 30.80 30.81 16.86
C ASP A 299 29.94 29.68 16.21
N THR A 300 29.22 29.94 15.14
CA THR A 300 28.34 28.95 14.52
C THR A 300 29.05 28.03 13.50
N ALA A 301 30.26 28.39 13.06
CA ALA A 301 31.09 27.58 12.16
C ALA A 301 31.82 26.42 12.87
N LYS A 302 32.07 26.56 14.17
CA LYS A 302 32.90 25.59 14.93
C LYS A 302 32.22 24.24 15.17
N ASP A 303 30.88 24.17 15.28
CA ASP A 303 30.21 22.93 15.65
C ASP A 303 29.93 22.03 14.41
N ALA A 304 29.70 22.62 13.23
CA ALA A 304 29.56 21.85 11.99
C ALA A 304 30.90 21.23 11.54
N ASP A 305 32.02 21.75 12.01
CA ASP A 305 33.38 21.41 11.59
C ASP A 305 34.11 20.47 12.56
N ALA A 306 33.50 20.13 13.70
CA ALA A 306 34.11 19.22 14.67
C ALA A 306 34.26 17.80 14.11
N PRO A 307 35.40 17.12 14.34
CA PRO A 307 35.66 15.77 13.88
C PRO A 307 34.55 14.81 14.32
N LYS A 308 34.13 13.94 13.43
CA LYS A 308 33.08 12.92 13.66
C LYS A 308 33.64 11.51 13.51
N THR A 309 32.98 10.56 14.15
CA THR A 309 33.29 9.14 14.03
C THR A 309 32.08 8.41 13.42
N LEU A 310 32.30 7.75 12.30
CA LEU A 310 31.29 6.97 11.60
C LEU A 310 31.56 5.47 11.76
N ILE A 311 30.57 4.73 12.26
CA ILE A 311 30.56 3.27 12.27
C ILE A 311 29.55 2.85 11.21
N ILE A 312 30.03 2.25 10.12
CA ILE A 312 29.24 1.98 8.93
C ILE A 312 28.95 0.47 8.88
N LEU A 313 27.70 0.09 8.85
CA LEU A 313 27.20 -1.27 8.68
C LEU A 313 26.74 -1.44 7.24
N LEU A 314 27.41 -2.31 6.46
CA LEU A 314 27.03 -2.61 5.10
C LEU A 314 26.52 -4.03 4.99
N ASP A 315 25.28 -4.18 4.53
CA ASP A 315 24.64 -5.46 4.30
C ASP A 315 25.24 -6.15 3.06
N THR A 316 25.73 -7.37 3.26
CA THR A 316 26.29 -8.26 2.23
C THR A 316 25.55 -9.59 2.15
N SER A 317 24.29 -9.62 2.59
CA SER A 317 23.41 -10.77 2.48
C SER A 317 22.92 -11.00 1.05
N LEU A 318 22.32 -12.18 0.80
CA LEU A 318 21.81 -12.51 -0.55
C LEU A 318 20.62 -11.64 -0.98
N SER A 319 19.90 -11.01 -0.05
CA SER A 319 18.83 -10.08 -0.40
C SER A 319 19.32 -8.79 -1.08
N MET A 320 20.62 -8.48 -0.91
CA MET A 320 21.27 -7.31 -1.50
C MET A 320 21.82 -7.54 -2.92
N GLN A 321 21.37 -8.58 -3.61
CA GLN A 321 21.83 -8.88 -4.97
C GLN A 321 21.48 -7.74 -5.96
N TRP A 322 22.28 -7.63 -7.01
CA TRP A 322 22.13 -6.76 -8.16
C TRP A 322 22.18 -5.27 -7.79
N GLU A 323 21.21 -4.51 -8.19
CA GLU A 323 21.14 -3.04 -8.05
C GLU A 323 21.21 -2.56 -6.60
N LYS A 324 20.64 -3.30 -5.63
CA LYS A 324 20.73 -2.95 -4.21
C LYS A 324 22.18 -2.85 -3.73
N LEU A 325 23.02 -3.83 -4.13
CA LEU A 325 24.43 -3.80 -3.78
C LEU A 325 25.16 -2.65 -4.45
N GLU A 326 24.89 -2.40 -5.73
CA GLU A 326 25.49 -1.31 -6.48
C GLU A 326 25.15 0.05 -5.87
N ARG A 327 23.87 0.29 -5.57
CA ARG A 327 23.41 1.51 -4.90
C ARG A 327 24.00 1.68 -3.50
N SER A 328 24.07 0.60 -2.71
CA SER A 328 24.69 0.62 -1.40
C SER A 328 26.18 0.90 -1.47
N TYR A 329 26.87 0.33 -2.47
CA TYR A 329 28.28 0.60 -2.72
C TYR A 329 28.51 2.05 -3.17
N GLN A 330 27.70 2.58 -4.07
CA GLN A 330 27.77 3.99 -4.48
C GLN A 330 27.54 4.93 -3.29
N ALA A 331 26.55 4.61 -2.43
CA ALA A 331 26.31 5.36 -1.21
C ALA A 331 27.51 5.32 -0.26
N LEU A 332 28.08 4.14 -0.04
CA LEU A 332 29.27 3.95 0.79
C LEU A 332 30.47 4.71 0.23
N GLU A 333 30.80 4.56 -1.05
CA GLU A 333 31.94 5.22 -1.68
C GLU A 333 31.80 6.74 -1.59
N THR A 334 30.65 7.28 -1.92
CA THR A 334 30.39 8.72 -1.81
C THR A 334 30.50 9.20 -0.36
N LEU A 335 29.91 8.45 0.60
CA LEU A 335 30.02 8.75 2.02
C LEU A 335 31.48 8.82 2.48
N LEU A 336 32.29 7.80 2.19
CA LEU A 336 33.68 7.74 2.58
C LEU A 336 34.51 8.89 1.98
N ARG A 337 34.25 9.26 0.71
CA ARG A 337 34.93 10.37 0.03
C ARG A 337 34.55 11.75 0.57
N THR A 338 33.45 11.89 1.30
CA THR A 338 33.04 13.15 1.95
C THR A 338 33.68 13.35 3.32
N LEU A 339 34.33 12.32 3.88
CA LEU A 339 34.99 12.44 5.18
C LEU A 339 36.23 13.33 5.10
N LYS A 340 36.45 14.08 6.19
CA LYS A 340 37.66 14.89 6.38
C LYS A 340 38.80 14.04 6.93
N PRO A 341 40.06 14.40 6.73
CA PRO A 341 41.20 13.62 7.25
C PRO A 341 41.24 13.43 8.77
N ASP A 342 40.59 14.33 9.51
CA ASP A 342 40.48 14.27 10.98
C ASP A 342 39.22 13.53 11.49
N ASP A 343 38.28 13.19 10.56
CA ASP A 343 37.19 12.28 10.85
C ASP A 343 37.73 10.85 11.07
N LYS A 344 36.98 10.04 11.82
CA LYS A 344 37.26 8.62 11.99
C LYS A 344 36.15 7.78 11.40
N PHE A 345 36.49 6.61 10.90
CA PHE A 345 35.51 5.66 10.44
C PHE A 345 35.93 4.21 10.70
N ASN A 346 34.94 3.32 10.75
CA ASN A 346 35.14 1.91 10.57
C ASN A 346 34.00 1.34 9.73
N LEU A 347 34.24 0.22 9.06
CA LEU A 347 33.31 -0.48 8.21
C LEU A 347 33.12 -1.90 8.73
N ILE A 348 31.88 -2.31 8.88
CA ILE A 348 31.45 -3.64 9.29
C ILE A 348 30.57 -4.20 8.19
N LEU A 349 31.06 -5.22 7.48
CA LEU A 349 30.27 -6.02 6.56
C LEU A 349 29.46 -7.03 7.37
N PHE A 350 28.22 -7.20 7.05
CA PHE A 350 27.40 -8.20 7.72
C PHE A 350 26.47 -8.97 6.77
N ASN A 351 26.22 -10.21 7.14
CA ASN A 351 25.23 -11.10 6.57
C ASN A 351 24.75 -12.02 7.70
N SER A 352 24.94 -13.34 7.64
CA SER A 352 24.77 -14.24 8.78
C SER A 352 25.92 -14.15 9.81
N GLN A 353 26.94 -13.39 9.52
CA GLN A 353 28.13 -13.11 10.36
C GLN A 353 28.57 -11.66 10.13
N THR A 354 29.32 -11.11 11.07
CA THR A 354 29.92 -9.77 10.94
C THR A 354 31.43 -9.89 10.63
N GLN A 355 31.93 -8.97 9.82
CA GLN A 355 33.35 -8.83 9.50
C GLN A 355 33.75 -7.35 9.54
N SER A 356 34.50 -6.95 10.52
CA SER A 356 34.99 -5.57 10.68
C SER A 356 36.26 -5.34 9.86
N PHE A 357 36.32 -4.17 9.19
CA PHE A 357 37.50 -3.71 8.45
C PHE A 357 38.70 -3.51 9.40
N GLN A 358 38.45 -2.88 10.55
CA GLN A 358 39.41 -2.69 11.61
C GLN A 358 38.79 -3.04 12.98
N PRO A 359 39.59 -3.36 14.01
CA PRO A 359 39.09 -3.59 15.35
C PRO A 359 38.43 -2.36 16.01
N ALA A 360 38.79 -1.14 15.58
CA ALA A 360 38.25 0.15 16.05
C ALA A 360 38.29 1.19 14.95
N PRO A 361 37.55 2.31 15.06
CA PRO A 361 37.56 3.40 14.07
C PRO A 361 38.96 4.01 13.88
N ILE A 362 39.35 4.23 12.65
CA ILE A 362 40.62 4.83 12.22
C ILE A 362 40.40 6.16 11.51
N LEU A 363 41.46 6.99 11.36
CA LEU A 363 41.39 8.25 10.61
C LEU A 363 41.03 8.02 9.14
N ALA A 364 40.25 8.94 8.58
CA ALA A 364 39.76 8.88 7.21
C ALA A 364 40.74 9.47 6.19
N ASP A 365 42.00 9.02 6.22
CA ASP A 365 42.94 9.38 5.17
C ASP A 365 42.62 8.65 3.84
N SER A 366 43.13 9.20 2.73
CA SER A 366 42.84 8.65 1.40
C SER A 366 43.28 7.18 1.24
N ALA A 367 44.36 6.77 1.92
CA ALA A 367 44.86 5.39 1.85
C ALA A 367 43.94 4.45 2.66
N ALA A 368 43.46 4.88 3.83
CA ALA A 368 42.47 4.11 4.63
C ALA A 368 41.15 3.94 3.88
N ILE A 369 40.63 5.00 3.26
CA ILE A 369 39.43 4.97 2.44
C ILE A 369 39.59 3.98 1.29
N GLN A 370 40.72 4.04 0.56
CA GLN A 370 40.95 3.11 -0.55
C GLN A 370 41.02 1.66 -0.08
N ARG A 371 41.71 1.36 1.05
CA ARG A 371 41.76 0.01 1.63
C ARG A 371 40.39 -0.48 2.08
N ALA A 372 39.53 0.41 2.61
CA ALA A 372 38.15 0.05 2.98
C ALA A 372 37.29 -0.28 1.74
N LEU A 373 37.41 0.47 0.65
CA LEU A 373 36.72 0.18 -0.61
C LEU A 373 37.20 -1.15 -1.22
N ASP A 374 38.52 -1.43 -1.17
CA ASP A 374 39.07 -2.70 -1.64
C ASP A 374 38.62 -3.88 -0.76
N PHE A 375 38.46 -3.66 0.57
CA PHE A 375 37.89 -4.65 1.49
C PHE A 375 36.46 -5.02 1.12
N VAL A 376 35.61 -4.03 0.73
CA VAL A 376 34.25 -4.31 0.22
C VAL A 376 34.29 -5.06 -1.11
N ARG A 377 35.13 -4.63 -2.05
CA ARG A 377 35.27 -5.29 -3.37
C ARG A 377 35.73 -6.74 -3.27
N ALA A 378 36.51 -7.08 -2.27
CA ALA A 378 36.94 -8.45 -1.98
C ALA A 378 35.84 -9.30 -1.33
N SER A 379 34.79 -8.69 -0.81
CA SER A 379 33.67 -9.39 -0.18
C SER A 379 32.77 -10.12 -1.20
N ARG A 380 31.98 -11.07 -0.71
CA ARG A 380 31.00 -11.78 -1.54
C ARG A 380 29.66 -11.77 -0.84
N LEU A 381 28.59 -11.57 -1.60
CA LEU A 381 27.25 -11.78 -1.09
C LEU A 381 27.04 -13.22 -0.69
N ARG A 382 26.56 -13.47 0.52
CA ARG A 382 26.29 -14.82 1.02
C ARG A 382 25.38 -14.83 2.25
N GLY A 383 24.65 -15.93 2.42
CA GLY A 383 23.87 -16.21 3.61
C GLY A 383 22.64 -15.32 3.79
N GLY A 384 22.05 -15.43 4.97
CA GLY A 384 20.94 -14.59 5.42
C GLY A 384 21.46 -13.35 6.15
N THR A 385 20.54 -12.55 6.72
CA THR A 385 20.79 -11.26 7.35
C THR A 385 20.58 -11.36 8.85
N ASP A 386 21.64 -11.26 9.66
CA ASP A 386 21.58 -11.11 11.12
C ASP A 386 21.80 -9.65 11.51
N LEU A 387 20.73 -8.87 11.42
CA LEU A 387 20.76 -7.45 11.69
C LEU A 387 21.04 -7.15 13.19
N GLN A 388 20.58 -8.03 14.09
CA GLN A 388 20.84 -7.88 15.52
C GLN A 388 22.34 -7.95 15.82
N GLN A 389 23.05 -8.92 15.25
CA GLN A 389 24.48 -9.06 15.44
C GLN A 389 25.26 -7.87 14.85
N ALA A 390 24.82 -7.35 13.70
CA ALA A 390 25.43 -6.16 13.10
C ALA A 390 25.28 -4.92 13.98
N LEU A 391 24.07 -4.68 14.47
CA LEU A 391 23.79 -3.55 15.37
C LEU A 391 24.54 -3.68 16.71
N ASP A 392 24.64 -4.88 17.27
CA ASP A 392 25.39 -5.14 18.51
C ASP A 392 26.87 -4.78 18.35
N GLU A 393 27.49 -5.23 17.26
CA GLU A 393 28.89 -4.89 16.94
C GLU A 393 29.08 -3.38 16.74
N GLY A 394 28.15 -2.73 16.05
CA GLY A 394 28.14 -1.26 15.88
C GLY A 394 28.07 -0.51 17.21
N LEU A 395 27.19 -0.92 18.11
CA LEU A 395 27.08 -0.33 19.47
C LEU A 395 28.32 -0.62 20.32
N ARG A 396 28.90 -1.82 20.22
CA ARG A 396 30.14 -2.18 20.92
C ARG A 396 31.29 -1.26 20.50
N GLN A 397 31.43 -0.99 19.22
CA GLN A 397 32.44 -0.05 18.72
C GLN A 397 32.14 1.40 19.12
N SER A 398 30.87 1.79 19.19
CA SER A 398 30.46 3.11 19.69
C SER A 398 30.83 3.30 21.17
N ALA A 399 30.66 2.27 22.01
CA ALA A 399 30.99 2.32 23.41
C ALA A 399 32.46 2.66 23.68
N ASN A 400 33.35 2.28 22.78
CA ASN A 400 34.80 2.48 22.88
C ASN A 400 35.28 3.73 22.11
N SER A 401 34.38 4.53 21.56
CA SER A 401 34.67 5.73 20.79
C SER A 401 34.08 6.96 21.48
N GLY A 402 34.66 8.13 21.23
CA GLY A 402 34.18 9.39 21.78
C GLY A 402 33.94 10.44 20.71
N GLY A 403 33.31 11.55 21.08
CA GLY A 403 33.00 12.67 20.18
C GLY A 403 31.63 12.51 19.47
N LYS A 404 31.47 13.13 18.31
CA LYS A 404 30.24 13.02 17.49
C LYS A 404 30.18 11.66 16.81
N LEU A 405 29.33 10.77 17.32
CA LEU A 405 29.20 9.39 16.87
C LEU A 405 27.97 9.19 15.97
N TYR A 406 28.18 8.52 14.85
CA TYR A 406 27.15 8.14 13.89
C TYR A 406 27.26 6.65 13.59
N LEU A 407 26.12 5.94 13.73
CA LEU A 407 25.95 4.57 13.26
C LEU A 407 25.19 4.64 11.92
N VAL A 408 25.88 4.30 10.84
CA VAL A 408 25.32 4.37 9.49
C VAL A 408 25.01 2.97 9.01
N LEU A 409 23.75 2.68 8.71
CA LEU A 409 23.29 1.37 8.21
C LEU A 409 22.89 1.49 6.71
N LEU A 410 23.48 0.65 5.88
CA LEU A 410 23.17 0.49 4.46
C LEU A 410 22.62 -0.92 4.25
N SER A 411 21.29 -1.08 4.13
CA SER A 411 20.60 -2.39 4.10
C SER A 411 19.17 -2.25 3.56
N ASP A 412 18.59 -3.36 3.10
CA ASP A 412 17.14 -3.46 2.85
C ASP A 412 16.32 -3.76 4.14
N GLY A 413 16.97 -3.98 5.26
CA GLY A 413 16.30 -4.27 6.54
C GLY A 413 15.64 -5.64 6.63
N GLY A 414 15.92 -6.54 5.69
CA GLY A 414 15.32 -7.87 5.59
C GLY A 414 15.93 -8.88 6.57
N ALA A 415 15.76 -8.73 7.88
CA ALA A 415 16.29 -9.68 8.88
C ALA A 415 15.76 -11.10 8.66
N THR A 416 16.66 -12.07 8.48
CA THR A 416 16.32 -13.50 8.26
C THR A 416 16.95 -14.41 9.31
N ARG A 417 17.83 -13.89 10.15
CA ARG A 417 18.48 -14.58 11.28
C ARG A 417 18.46 -13.74 12.54
N GLY A 418 18.73 -14.35 13.68
CA GLY A 418 18.63 -13.69 14.98
C GLY A 418 17.19 -13.33 15.31
N THR A 419 16.97 -12.12 15.79
CA THR A 419 15.64 -11.59 16.06
C THR A 419 15.03 -11.04 14.77
N ILE A 420 14.12 -11.80 14.16
CA ILE A 420 13.47 -11.45 12.87
C ILE A 420 12.19 -10.61 13.04
N GLN A 421 11.60 -10.56 14.23
CA GLN A 421 10.39 -9.78 14.49
C GLN A 421 10.72 -8.30 14.67
N ASN A 422 10.17 -7.43 13.82
CA ASN A 422 10.47 -6.00 13.78
C ASN A 422 10.40 -5.33 15.16
N GLY A 423 9.27 -5.46 15.86
CA GLY A 423 9.08 -4.83 17.17
C GLY A 423 10.05 -5.32 18.24
N LYS A 424 10.38 -6.63 18.24
CA LYS A 424 11.36 -7.18 19.20
C LYS A 424 12.78 -6.71 18.92
N LEU A 425 13.16 -6.67 17.64
CA LEU A 425 14.48 -6.18 17.24
C LEU A 425 14.65 -4.70 17.59
N ALA A 426 13.66 -3.88 17.28
CA ALA A 426 13.67 -2.46 17.60
C ALA A 426 13.73 -2.21 19.12
N ALA A 427 12.92 -2.92 19.91
CA ALA A 427 12.93 -2.81 21.38
C ALA A 427 14.27 -3.27 21.99
N TRP A 428 14.86 -4.33 21.44
CA TRP A 428 16.21 -4.78 21.84
C TRP A 428 17.24 -3.68 21.52
N TYR A 429 17.21 -3.12 20.29
CA TYR A 429 18.15 -2.08 19.88
C TYR A 429 18.03 -0.84 20.75
N GLU A 430 16.83 -0.38 21.02
CA GLU A 430 16.59 0.76 21.92
C GLU A 430 17.14 0.51 23.32
N THR A 431 16.94 -0.70 23.86
CA THR A 431 17.46 -1.08 25.19
C THR A 431 18.98 -1.12 25.19
N ALA A 432 19.60 -1.70 24.18
CA ALA A 432 21.06 -1.78 24.06
C ALA A 432 21.68 -0.39 23.90
N TRP A 433 21.06 0.47 23.06
CA TRP A 433 21.50 1.85 22.86
C TRP A 433 21.40 2.70 24.16
N LYS A 434 20.29 2.56 24.91
CA LYS A 434 20.11 3.27 26.20
C LYS A 434 21.11 2.86 27.27
N ARG A 435 21.66 1.65 27.19
CA ARG A 435 22.72 1.16 28.13
C ARG A 435 24.06 1.85 27.93
N LEU A 436 24.31 2.41 26.76
CA LEU A 436 25.52 3.17 26.50
C LEU A 436 25.55 4.46 27.33
N PRO A 437 26.72 4.89 27.77
CA PRO A 437 26.89 6.25 28.30
C PRO A 437 26.40 7.28 27.27
N GLU A 438 25.80 8.37 27.71
CA GLU A 438 25.21 9.38 26.81
C GLU A 438 26.21 9.90 25.77
N ALA A 439 27.46 10.15 26.19
CA ALA A 439 28.54 10.58 25.29
C ALA A 439 28.98 9.53 24.25
N SER A 440 28.59 8.25 24.42
CA SER A 440 28.93 7.14 23.54
C SER A 440 27.70 6.65 22.73
N ARG A 441 26.54 7.31 22.83
CA ARG A 441 25.34 6.97 22.09
C ARG A 441 25.42 7.51 20.67
N PRO A 442 25.52 6.64 19.64
CA PRO A 442 25.56 7.11 18.27
C PRO A 442 24.18 7.61 17.80
N LYS A 443 24.14 8.63 16.93
CA LYS A 443 22.98 8.91 16.13
C LYS A 443 22.86 7.88 15.01
N THR A 444 21.67 7.32 14.82
CA THR A 444 21.46 6.24 13.85
C THR A 444 20.97 6.80 12.52
N TYR A 445 21.77 6.64 11.48
CA TYR A 445 21.50 7.09 10.13
C TYR A 445 21.36 5.87 9.22
N ILE A 446 20.23 5.74 8.55
CA ILE A 446 19.89 4.58 7.74
C ILE A 446 19.64 5.00 6.30
N PHE A 447 20.33 4.34 5.38
CA PHE A 447 20.05 4.40 3.97
C PHE A 447 19.45 3.07 3.53
N GLY A 448 18.13 3.03 3.42
CA GLY A 448 17.36 1.87 3.02
C GLY A 448 17.40 1.69 1.51
N VAL A 449 17.63 0.47 1.01
CA VAL A 449 17.83 0.23 -0.42
C VAL A 449 16.89 -0.87 -0.92
N GLY A 450 16.17 -0.58 -2.00
CA GLY A 450 15.33 -1.52 -2.74
C GLY A 450 13.84 -1.37 -2.49
N ASP A 451 13.06 -1.80 -3.47
CA ASP A 451 11.61 -1.68 -3.48
C ASP A 451 10.91 -2.58 -2.43
N ASP A 452 11.60 -3.62 -2.01
CA ASP A 452 11.18 -4.57 -0.97
C ASP A 452 11.79 -4.27 0.42
N ALA A 453 12.42 -3.10 0.59
CA ALA A 453 13.02 -2.71 1.86
C ALA A 453 12.01 -2.71 3.01
N ASN A 454 12.43 -3.22 4.17
CA ASN A 454 11.61 -3.27 5.38
C ASN A 454 11.57 -1.89 6.07
N LEU A 455 10.98 -0.90 5.38
CA LEU A 455 10.92 0.48 5.84
C LEU A 455 10.34 0.63 7.25
N PRO A 456 9.30 -0.12 7.68
CA PRO A 456 8.80 -0.04 9.05
C PRO A 456 9.86 -0.38 10.11
N LEU A 457 10.68 -1.41 9.87
CA LEU A 457 11.79 -1.74 10.79
C LEU A 457 12.87 -0.66 10.75
N LEU A 458 13.29 -0.26 9.55
CA LEU A 458 14.34 0.75 9.39
C LEU A 458 13.95 2.08 10.06
N LYS A 459 12.67 2.49 9.96
CA LYS A 459 12.13 3.66 10.65
C LYS A 459 12.25 3.55 12.18
N MET A 460 11.85 2.40 12.74
CA MET A 460 11.98 2.17 14.18
C MET A 460 13.45 2.19 14.66
N LEU A 461 14.37 1.68 13.84
CA LEU A 461 15.82 1.69 14.15
C LEU A 461 16.45 3.08 14.03
N ALA A 462 15.99 3.92 13.11
CA ALA A 462 16.47 5.29 12.97
C ALA A 462 16.18 6.13 14.22
N ARG A 463 15.07 5.87 14.91
CA ARG A 463 14.64 6.60 16.12
C ARG A 463 14.28 8.08 15.81
N GLU A 464 13.86 8.83 16.81
CA GLU A 464 13.46 10.24 16.67
C GLU A 464 14.63 11.20 16.40
N ASP A 465 15.84 10.83 16.82
CA ASP A 465 17.07 11.64 16.69
C ASP A 465 17.96 11.22 15.51
N GLY A 466 17.51 10.22 14.77
CA GLY A 466 18.21 9.69 13.61
C GLY A 466 17.60 10.11 12.27
N VAL A 467 18.03 9.44 11.22
CA VAL A 467 17.58 9.68 9.84
C VAL A 467 17.32 8.36 9.16
N LEU A 468 16.16 8.22 8.53
CA LEU A 468 15.92 7.22 7.50
C LEU A 468 15.79 7.93 6.16
N GLU A 469 16.68 7.61 5.24
CA GLU A 469 16.51 7.90 3.82
C GLU A 469 16.35 6.57 3.10
N SER A 470 15.45 6.48 2.15
CA SER A 470 15.29 5.26 1.36
C SER A 470 15.38 5.57 -0.12
N VAL A 471 15.96 4.65 -0.88
CA VAL A 471 16.02 4.74 -2.33
C VAL A 471 15.41 3.49 -2.94
N LEU A 472 14.35 3.70 -3.71
CA LEU A 472 13.76 2.67 -4.57
C LEU A 472 14.54 2.60 -5.90
N SER A 473 14.34 1.52 -6.63
CA SER A 473 14.90 1.37 -7.98
C SER A 473 14.53 2.51 -8.94
N THR A 474 13.34 3.10 -8.74
CA THR A 474 12.79 4.20 -9.54
C THR A 474 13.28 5.58 -9.15
N GLU A 475 13.89 5.72 -7.96
CA GLU A 475 14.25 7.04 -7.43
C GLU A 475 15.67 7.45 -7.82
N PRO A 476 15.91 8.75 -8.08
CA PRO A 476 17.25 9.25 -8.42
C PRO A 476 18.17 9.14 -7.20
N ILE A 477 19.11 8.20 -7.28
CA ILE A 477 20.03 7.92 -6.17
C ILE A 477 20.85 9.16 -5.80
N ASP A 478 21.28 9.96 -6.77
CA ASP A 478 22.13 11.13 -6.51
C ASP A 478 21.43 12.16 -5.63
N PHE A 479 20.11 12.38 -5.84
CA PHE A 479 19.34 13.27 -4.99
C PHE A 479 19.21 12.70 -3.57
N LYS A 480 18.79 11.43 -3.44
CA LYS A 480 18.61 10.75 -2.16
C LYS A 480 19.91 10.67 -1.37
N LEU A 481 20.99 10.35 -2.05
CA LEU A 481 22.32 10.29 -1.45
C LEU A 481 22.82 11.67 -1.03
N SER A 482 22.65 12.69 -1.86
CA SER A 482 22.97 14.07 -1.51
C SER A 482 22.16 14.57 -0.30
N SER A 483 20.87 14.26 -0.24
CA SER A 483 20.00 14.51 0.92
C SER A 483 20.56 13.83 2.17
N PHE A 484 20.79 12.52 2.10
CA PHE A 484 21.31 11.73 3.21
C PHE A 484 22.67 12.25 3.72
N LEU A 485 23.63 12.48 2.84
CA LEU A 485 24.96 12.97 3.19
C LEU A 485 24.91 14.38 3.78
N SER A 486 24.04 15.24 3.30
CA SER A 486 23.87 16.60 3.83
C SER A 486 23.40 16.63 5.27
N LYS A 487 22.77 15.54 5.76
CA LYS A 487 22.27 15.38 7.13
C LYS A 487 23.35 14.87 8.08
N ILE A 488 24.35 14.13 7.58
CA ILE A 488 25.45 13.59 8.40
C ILE A 488 26.34 14.73 8.90
N GLY A 489 26.50 14.81 10.21
CA GLY A 489 27.26 15.90 10.85
C GLY A 489 26.41 17.12 11.23
N ARG A 490 25.12 17.14 10.80
CA ARG A 490 24.15 18.18 11.19
C ARG A 490 23.20 17.63 12.24
N SER A 491 22.67 18.50 13.08
CA SER A 491 21.58 18.12 13.99
C SER A 491 20.24 18.41 13.32
N PRO A 492 19.26 17.51 13.42
CA PRO A 492 17.89 17.84 13.07
C PRO A 492 17.40 18.99 13.94
N VAL A 493 16.39 19.69 13.47
CA VAL A 493 15.68 20.68 14.30
C VAL A 493 15.00 19.92 15.44
N GLY A 494 15.50 20.12 16.65
CA GLY A 494 15.01 19.44 17.85
C GLY A 494 13.68 19.97 18.31
N GLN A 495 12.91 19.14 19.04
CA GLN A 495 11.64 19.51 19.66
C GLN A 495 10.66 20.22 18.71
N LEU A 496 10.68 19.82 17.44
CA LEU A 496 9.81 20.44 16.42
C LEU A 496 8.36 20.02 16.66
N GLN A 497 7.51 20.98 17.03
CA GLN A 497 6.12 20.73 17.39
C GLN A 497 5.19 21.79 16.80
N LEU A 498 4.01 21.35 16.36
CA LEU A 498 2.91 22.21 15.99
C LEU A 498 1.97 22.38 17.19
N SER A 499 1.77 23.62 17.62
CA SER A 499 0.77 24.02 18.62
C SER A 499 -0.35 24.78 17.95
N ILE A 500 -1.57 24.51 18.35
CA ILE A 500 -2.76 25.14 17.76
C ILE A 500 -3.63 25.71 18.87
N ALA A 501 -4.04 26.97 18.72
CA ALA A 501 -4.85 27.64 19.73
C ALA A 501 -6.11 28.27 19.10
N PRO A 502 -7.31 27.98 19.66
CA PRO A 502 -7.52 27.10 20.81
C PRO A 502 -7.32 25.60 20.43
N GLU A 503 -6.80 24.79 21.35
CA GLU A 503 -6.50 23.36 21.12
C GLU A 503 -7.73 22.55 20.69
N ALA A 504 -8.90 22.89 21.22
CA ALA A 504 -10.17 22.25 20.87
C ALA A 504 -10.65 22.52 19.42
N ALA A 505 -9.97 23.42 18.68
CA ALA A 505 -10.33 23.72 17.29
C ALA A 505 -10.05 22.54 16.34
N VAL A 506 -9.09 21.72 16.69
CA VAL A 506 -8.57 20.64 15.84
C VAL A 506 -8.45 19.32 16.60
N ASN A 507 -8.33 18.23 15.86
CA ASN A 507 -8.06 16.90 16.42
C ASN A 507 -7.26 16.03 15.46
N SER A 508 -6.72 14.91 15.94
CA SER A 508 -6.06 13.89 15.13
C SER A 508 -4.98 14.48 14.22
N VAL A 509 -4.02 15.18 14.82
CA VAL A 509 -2.91 15.83 14.12
C VAL A 509 -1.75 14.83 14.01
N TYR A 510 -1.17 14.69 12.81
CA TYR A 510 -0.05 13.81 12.49
C TYR A 510 1.04 14.61 11.79
N ALA A 511 2.30 14.39 12.18
CA ALA A 511 3.46 14.84 11.40
C ALA A 511 3.69 13.84 10.26
N LEU A 512 4.01 14.34 9.07
CA LEU A 512 4.32 13.49 7.91
C LEU A 512 5.80 13.10 7.86
N GLN A 513 6.68 13.88 8.52
CA GLN A 513 8.11 13.61 8.62
C GLN A 513 8.49 13.35 10.08
N ASP A 514 9.41 12.41 10.28
CA ASP A 514 9.91 12.06 11.62
C ASP A 514 10.98 13.04 12.11
N SER A 515 11.73 13.65 11.19
CA SER A 515 12.75 14.65 11.49
C SER A 515 12.80 15.71 10.40
N ALA A 516 13.18 16.92 10.75
CA ALA A 516 13.34 18.02 9.82
C ALA A 516 14.69 18.69 10.02
N PHE A 517 15.25 19.20 8.95
CA PHE A 517 16.52 19.93 8.92
C PHE A 517 16.33 21.34 8.37
N SER A 518 17.28 22.23 8.61
CA SER A 518 17.27 23.52 7.93
C SER A 518 17.34 23.32 6.42
N GLY A 519 16.45 23.98 5.69
CA GLY A 519 16.29 23.81 4.23
C GLY A 519 15.30 22.72 3.83
N SER A 520 14.62 22.06 4.80
CA SER A 520 13.58 21.07 4.49
C SER A 520 12.18 21.57 4.85
N MET A 521 11.18 20.92 4.30
CA MET A 521 9.77 21.12 4.61
C MET A 521 9.35 20.16 5.72
N ALA A 522 8.62 20.68 6.72
CA ALA A 522 7.92 19.86 7.70
C ALA A 522 6.42 20.11 7.57
N THR A 523 5.64 19.04 7.55
CA THR A 523 4.20 19.08 7.31
C THR A 523 3.44 18.34 8.40
N TRP A 524 2.39 18.95 8.91
CA TRP A 524 1.41 18.33 9.79
C TRP A 524 0.04 18.33 9.12
N VAL A 525 -0.67 17.25 9.25
CA VAL A 525 -2.05 17.12 8.78
C VAL A 525 -2.98 16.85 9.95
N GLY A 526 -4.17 17.41 9.90
CA GLY A 526 -5.13 17.24 10.98
C GLY A 526 -6.57 17.50 10.53
N ARG A 527 -7.49 17.37 11.49
CA ARG A 527 -8.93 17.52 11.27
C ARG A 527 -9.50 18.61 12.15
N PHE A 528 -10.56 19.25 11.67
CA PHE A 528 -11.38 20.17 12.47
C PHE A 528 -12.86 19.88 12.28
N GLN A 529 -13.67 20.05 13.33
CA GLN A 529 -15.10 19.74 13.29
C GLN A 529 -15.95 20.97 12.99
N LYS A 530 -15.54 22.13 13.49
CA LYS A 530 -16.32 23.37 13.39
C LYS A 530 -15.53 24.45 12.67
N ALA A 531 -16.23 25.27 11.90
CA ALA A 531 -15.65 26.51 11.39
C ALA A 531 -15.29 27.44 12.57
N GLN A 532 -14.10 28.00 12.54
CA GLN A 532 -13.60 28.86 13.59
C GLN A 532 -12.71 29.95 13.00
N PRO A 533 -12.96 31.24 13.31
CA PRO A 533 -12.08 32.30 12.88
C PRO A 533 -10.82 32.38 13.73
N GLU A 534 -9.77 32.94 13.15
CA GLU A 534 -8.52 33.31 13.84
C GLU A 534 -7.87 32.21 14.68
N VAL A 535 -7.85 30.97 14.18
CA VAL A 535 -7.11 29.89 14.82
C VAL A 535 -5.61 30.10 14.61
N ALA A 536 -4.86 30.19 15.71
CA ALA A 536 -3.41 30.36 15.66
C ALA A 536 -2.70 29.03 15.54
N PHE A 537 -1.90 28.89 14.50
CA PHE A 537 -0.98 27.77 14.29
C PHE A 537 0.43 28.27 14.61
N THR A 538 1.14 27.54 15.47
CA THR A 538 2.49 27.91 15.89
C THR A 538 3.41 26.69 15.83
N VAL A 539 4.43 26.76 14.99
CA VAL A 539 5.52 25.78 14.97
C VAL A 539 6.63 26.28 15.88
N ARG A 540 7.07 25.42 16.81
CA ARG A 540 8.18 25.66 17.71
C ARG A 540 9.23 24.58 17.52
N GLY A 541 10.49 24.94 17.74
CA GLY A 541 11.61 24.02 17.70
C GLY A 541 12.87 24.62 18.26
N VAL A 542 13.92 23.81 18.28
CA VAL A 542 15.28 24.21 18.68
C VAL A 542 16.20 23.96 17.48
N ARG A 543 16.84 25.00 16.98
CA ARG A 543 17.81 24.95 15.89
C ARG A 543 19.15 25.42 16.36
N ASP A 544 20.18 24.58 16.23
CA ASP A 544 21.56 24.89 16.66
C ASP A 544 21.63 25.37 18.12
N GLY A 545 20.80 24.79 18.99
CA GLY A 545 20.69 25.14 20.40
C GLY A 545 19.78 26.33 20.73
N GLU A 546 19.32 27.09 19.71
CA GLU A 546 18.47 28.27 19.88
C GLU A 546 16.98 27.94 19.61
N PRO A 547 16.06 28.31 20.53
CA PRO A 547 14.64 28.13 20.33
C PRO A 547 14.12 29.12 19.27
N PHE A 548 13.20 28.64 18.45
CA PHE A 548 12.46 29.48 17.49
C PHE A 548 10.95 29.19 17.53
N ALA A 549 10.16 30.14 17.09
CA ALA A 549 8.72 29.98 16.90
C ALA A 549 8.25 30.76 15.68
N ILE A 550 7.38 30.15 14.90
CA ILE A 550 6.71 30.76 13.75
C ILE A 550 5.22 30.61 13.96
N SER A 551 4.47 31.70 13.79
CA SER A 551 3.02 31.66 13.99
C SER A 551 2.29 32.27 12.81
N THR A 552 1.14 31.68 12.49
CA THR A 552 0.17 32.25 11.54
C THR A 552 -1.25 32.09 12.09
N LYS A 553 -2.15 32.97 11.69
CA LYS A 553 -3.57 32.90 12.03
C LYS A 553 -4.35 32.53 10.78
N VAL A 554 -5.20 31.54 10.87
CA VAL A 554 -5.99 31.02 9.75
C VAL A 554 -7.45 30.87 10.17
N ASN A 555 -8.36 31.16 9.27
CA ASN A 555 -9.77 30.84 9.45
C ASN A 555 -10.02 29.38 9.02
N LEU A 556 -10.54 28.57 9.92
CA LEU A 556 -11.06 27.25 9.58
C LEU A 556 -12.46 27.42 8.96
N PRO A 557 -12.64 27.14 7.67
CA PRO A 557 -13.85 27.51 6.96
C PRO A 557 -15.02 26.54 7.21
N ARG A 558 -16.24 27.00 6.89
CA ARG A 558 -17.40 26.11 6.80
C ARG A 558 -17.35 25.23 5.56
N GLU A 559 -16.76 25.76 4.49
CA GLU A 559 -16.60 25.11 3.20
C GLU A 559 -15.31 25.59 2.53
N SER A 560 -14.58 24.68 1.95
CA SER A 560 -13.38 24.94 1.12
C SER A 560 -13.24 23.81 0.11
N LEU A 561 -13.37 24.11 -1.16
CA LEU A 561 -13.26 23.13 -2.25
C LEU A 561 -11.83 22.94 -2.77
N ASP A 562 -10.92 23.81 -2.31
CA ASP A 562 -9.50 23.69 -2.65
C ASP A 562 -8.84 22.53 -1.91
N HIS A 563 -7.68 22.10 -2.34
CA HIS A 563 -6.86 21.08 -1.68
C HIS A 563 -7.60 19.76 -1.40
N THR A 564 -8.27 19.22 -2.40
CA THR A 564 -9.10 18.01 -2.32
C THR A 564 -8.31 16.75 -1.90
N GLN A 565 -6.99 16.78 -1.92
CA GLN A 565 -6.08 15.73 -1.47
C GLN A 565 -5.99 15.63 0.07
N LEU A 566 -6.27 16.68 0.83
CA LEU A 566 -6.07 16.72 2.28
C LEU A 566 -6.80 15.62 3.07
N PRO A 567 -8.07 15.27 2.76
CA PRO A 567 -8.74 14.16 3.43
C PRO A 567 -7.98 12.84 3.30
N ARG A 568 -7.43 12.57 2.10
CA ARG A 568 -6.66 11.35 1.82
C ARG A 568 -5.29 11.39 2.48
N LEU A 569 -4.61 12.52 2.43
CA LEU A 569 -3.31 12.72 3.06
C LEU A 569 -3.40 12.49 4.59
N TRP A 570 -4.41 13.06 5.23
CA TRP A 570 -4.68 12.80 6.64
C TRP A 570 -4.99 11.32 6.93
N ALA A 571 -5.85 10.70 6.11
CA ALA A 571 -6.23 9.31 6.30
C ALA A 571 -5.02 8.38 6.12
N ARG A 572 -4.12 8.69 5.19
CA ARG A 572 -2.87 7.96 5.00
C ARG A 572 -1.98 8.08 6.24
N ALA A 573 -1.75 9.30 6.75
CA ALA A 573 -0.96 9.51 7.96
C ALA A 573 -1.54 8.74 9.17
N ARG A 574 -2.87 8.69 9.30
CA ARG A 574 -3.53 7.87 10.33
C ARG A 574 -3.29 6.38 10.14
N VAL A 575 -3.39 5.89 8.90
CA VAL A 575 -3.13 4.48 8.58
C VAL A 575 -1.67 4.12 8.85
N ASP A 576 -0.72 4.99 8.48
CA ASP A 576 0.70 4.76 8.74
C ASP A 576 0.99 4.66 10.25
N ALA A 577 0.36 5.53 11.07
CA ALA A 577 0.44 5.43 12.52
C ALA A 577 -0.16 4.12 13.09
N LEU A 578 -1.25 3.63 12.50
CA LEU A 578 -1.83 2.33 12.88
C LEU A 578 -0.95 1.16 12.45
N LEU A 579 -0.38 1.20 11.26
CA LEU A 579 0.57 0.18 10.78
C LEU A 579 1.83 0.14 11.66
N GLU A 580 2.35 1.29 12.07
CA GLU A 580 3.48 1.39 13.00
C GLU A 580 3.12 0.77 14.36
N LYS A 581 1.92 1.07 14.89
CA LYS A 581 1.42 0.44 16.12
C LYS A 581 1.36 -1.09 15.97
N ILE A 582 0.80 -1.60 14.87
CA ILE A 582 0.74 -3.04 14.58
C ILE A 582 2.14 -3.67 14.52
N GLN A 583 3.10 -3.00 13.90
CA GLN A 583 4.48 -3.48 13.83
C GLN A 583 5.16 -3.53 15.20
N ARG A 584 4.86 -2.60 16.09
CA ARG A 584 5.43 -2.51 17.43
C ARG A 584 4.78 -3.48 18.43
N GLU A 585 3.46 -3.57 18.42
CA GLU A 585 2.66 -4.23 19.44
C GLU A 585 2.06 -5.57 18.97
N GLY A 586 2.05 -5.83 17.67
CA GLY A 586 1.37 -6.96 17.05
C GLY A 586 0.01 -6.57 16.46
N GLU A 587 -0.57 -7.49 15.70
CA GLU A 587 -1.88 -7.25 15.06
C GLU A 587 -3.01 -7.24 16.09
N ASP A 588 -3.84 -6.20 16.06
CA ASP A 588 -5.11 -6.13 16.77
C ASP A 588 -6.25 -5.83 15.78
N GLN A 589 -7.40 -6.47 15.99
CA GLN A 589 -8.54 -6.38 15.06
C GLN A 589 -9.09 -4.96 14.94
N ALA A 590 -9.07 -4.17 16.00
CA ALA A 590 -9.59 -2.81 15.98
C ALA A 590 -8.77 -1.88 15.08
N SER A 591 -7.43 -2.01 15.11
CA SER A 591 -6.54 -1.27 14.21
C SER A 591 -6.74 -1.71 12.75
N ILE A 592 -6.89 -3.02 12.48
CA ILE A 592 -7.15 -3.54 11.13
C ILE A 592 -8.50 -3.02 10.60
N ASP A 593 -9.55 -3.08 11.39
CA ASP A 593 -10.89 -2.60 11.00
C ASP A 593 -10.88 -1.09 10.71
N GLU A 594 -10.14 -0.31 11.50
CA GLU A 594 -9.99 1.13 11.25
C GLU A 594 -9.22 1.39 9.95
N ILE A 595 -8.15 0.65 9.66
CA ILE A 595 -7.40 0.74 8.40
C ILE A 595 -8.32 0.45 7.22
N ILE A 596 -9.07 -0.66 7.27
CA ILE A 596 -10.01 -1.03 6.20
C ILE A 596 -11.08 0.05 6.01
N ARG A 597 -11.64 0.59 7.09
CA ARG A 597 -12.63 1.66 7.05
C ARG A 597 -12.09 2.93 6.40
N LEU A 598 -10.90 3.39 6.81
CA LEU A 598 -10.24 4.57 6.24
C LEU A 598 -9.88 4.38 4.78
N ALA A 599 -9.30 3.23 4.43
CA ALA A 599 -8.96 2.89 3.05
C ALA A 599 -10.19 2.94 2.12
N ARG A 600 -11.33 2.39 2.57
CA ARG A 600 -12.60 2.42 1.83
C ARG A 600 -13.19 3.82 1.72
N GLN A 601 -13.15 4.61 2.81
CA GLN A 601 -13.71 5.95 2.86
C GLN A 601 -12.94 6.95 1.98
N TYR A 602 -11.60 6.89 2.04
CA TYR A 602 -10.73 7.85 1.35
C TYR A 602 -10.10 7.29 0.06
N LYS A 603 -10.47 6.04 -0.30
CA LYS A 603 -10.13 5.38 -1.58
C LYS A 603 -8.63 5.26 -1.83
N PHE A 604 -7.94 4.43 -1.05
CA PHE A 604 -6.56 4.04 -1.30
C PHE A 604 -6.28 2.61 -0.84
N VAL A 605 -5.28 1.97 -1.45
CA VAL A 605 -4.89 0.60 -1.12
C VAL A 605 -3.99 0.58 0.11
N THR A 606 -4.16 -0.45 0.93
CA THR A 606 -3.35 -0.75 2.11
C THR A 606 -2.96 -2.23 2.10
N PRO A 607 -2.05 -2.70 2.96
CA PRO A 607 -1.78 -4.13 3.09
C PRO A 607 -3.00 -5.01 3.37
N TYR A 608 -4.06 -4.42 3.93
CA TYR A 608 -5.31 -5.13 4.28
C TYR A 608 -6.43 -4.94 3.26
N THR A 609 -6.23 -4.13 2.22
CA THR A 609 -7.26 -3.83 1.22
C THR A 609 -6.76 -3.98 -0.20
N SER A 610 -7.68 -4.20 -1.13
CA SER A 610 -7.37 -4.33 -2.55
C SER A 610 -8.43 -3.62 -3.39
N PHE A 611 -8.03 -3.09 -4.55
CA PHE A 611 -8.99 -2.69 -5.57
C PHE A 611 -9.47 -3.89 -6.36
N LEU A 612 -10.76 -4.00 -6.55
CA LEU A 612 -11.39 -4.99 -7.42
C LEU A 612 -12.18 -4.29 -8.52
N ALA A 613 -11.68 -4.31 -9.73
CA ALA A 613 -12.37 -3.79 -10.91
C ALA A 613 -13.26 -4.89 -11.48
N VAL A 614 -14.54 -4.81 -11.15
CA VAL A 614 -15.58 -5.73 -11.67
C VAL A 614 -16.83 -4.92 -11.99
N PRO A 615 -17.68 -5.39 -12.90
CA PRO A 615 -19.00 -4.79 -13.08
C PRO A 615 -19.70 -4.67 -11.72
N ARG A 616 -20.16 -3.48 -11.38
CA ARG A 616 -20.67 -3.14 -10.02
C ARG A 616 -21.80 -4.04 -9.58
N ALA A 617 -22.60 -4.50 -10.57
CA ALA A 617 -23.69 -5.43 -10.35
C ALA A 617 -23.26 -6.85 -9.92
N LEU A 618 -21.97 -7.20 -10.11
CA LEU A 618 -21.44 -8.54 -9.88
C LEU A 618 -20.89 -8.77 -8.47
N LEU A 619 -20.85 -7.74 -7.63
CA LEU A 619 -20.22 -7.81 -6.31
C LEU A 619 -21.01 -8.59 -5.25
N ARG A 620 -22.24 -9.07 -5.56
CA ARG A 620 -23.04 -9.89 -4.62
C ARG A 620 -23.82 -11.05 -5.30
N PRO A 621 -24.33 -12.02 -4.52
CA PRO A 621 -24.90 -13.26 -5.02
C PRO A 621 -25.96 -13.05 -6.11
N ARG A 622 -25.90 -13.89 -7.12
CA ARG A 622 -26.70 -13.81 -8.35
C ARG A 622 -27.87 -14.78 -8.36
N VAL A 623 -27.97 -15.60 -7.32
CA VAL A 623 -28.98 -16.67 -7.26
C VAL A 623 -30.12 -16.23 -6.38
N ILE A 624 -31.32 -16.22 -6.98
CA ILE A 624 -32.57 -15.94 -6.27
C ILE A 624 -33.51 -17.13 -6.49
N ARG A 625 -34.26 -17.50 -5.48
CA ARG A 625 -35.27 -18.58 -5.57
C ARG A 625 -36.53 -18.03 -6.22
N PRO A 626 -37.33 -18.88 -6.87
CA PRO A 626 -38.68 -18.54 -7.20
C PRO A 626 -39.47 -18.14 -5.93
N GLY A 627 -40.16 -17.02 -5.99
CA GLY A 627 -40.87 -16.48 -4.83
C GLY A 627 -40.02 -15.64 -3.88
N ASP A 628 -38.69 -15.53 -4.07
CA ASP A 628 -37.91 -14.47 -3.44
C ASP A 628 -37.85 -13.26 -4.35
N PRO A 629 -38.69 -12.25 -4.15
CA PRO A 629 -38.86 -11.15 -5.09
C PRO A 629 -37.77 -10.05 -4.91
N VAL A 630 -36.62 -10.37 -4.36
CA VAL A 630 -35.64 -9.35 -3.97
C VAL A 630 -34.39 -9.41 -4.86
N LEU A 631 -34.18 -8.35 -5.65
CA LEU A 631 -32.91 -8.08 -6.31
C LEU A 631 -32.07 -7.15 -5.45
N ARG A 632 -30.84 -7.57 -5.16
CA ARG A 632 -29.85 -6.80 -4.40
C ARG A 632 -28.64 -6.51 -5.25
N VAL A 633 -28.20 -5.25 -5.24
CA VAL A 633 -27.05 -4.78 -6.00
C VAL A 633 -26.18 -3.98 -5.05
N LYS A 634 -24.92 -4.35 -4.93
CA LYS A 634 -23.92 -3.55 -4.23
C LYS A 634 -23.16 -2.69 -5.25
N THR A 635 -23.01 -1.42 -4.93
CA THR A 635 -22.27 -0.45 -5.75
C THR A 635 -21.26 0.25 -4.86
N ASP A 636 -20.38 1.05 -5.45
CA ASP A 636 -19.59 2.00 -4.68
C ASP A 636 -20.42 3.22 -4.25
N GLU A 637 -19.86 4.01 -3.35
CA GLU A 637 -20.51 5.16 -2.73
C GLU A 637 -20.81 6.34 -3.69
N SER A 638 -20.25 6.32 -4.90
CA SER A 638 -20.51 7.37 -5.91
C SER A 638 -21.87 7.25 -6.58
N ILE A 639 -22.47 6.04 -6.53
CA ILE A 639 -23.75 5.76 -7.21
C ILE A 639 -24.92 6.31 -6.38
N VAL A 640 -25.74 7.12 -7.04
CA VAL A 640 -26.93 7.75 -6.43
C VAL A 640 -28.25 7.19 -6.97
N SER A 641 -28.22 6.41 -8.04
CA SER A 641 -29.41 5.79 -8.61
C SER A 641 -29.09 4.48 -9.31
N VAL A 642 -29.93 3.47 -9.07
CA VAL A 642 -29.87 2.17 -9.76
C VAL A 642 -31.25 1.81 -10.28
N VAL A 643 -31.35 1.51 -11.58
CA VAL A 643 -32.56 1.05 -12.24
C VAL A 643 -32.33 -0.32 -12.87
N ALA A 644 -33.18 -1.29 -12.60
CA ALA A 644 -33.13 -2.63 -13.16
C ALA A 644 -34.16 -2.82 -14.28
N LEU A 645 -33.69 -3.36 -15.41
CA LEU A 645 -34.53 -3.75 -16.55
C LEU A 645 -34.49 -5.28 -16.64
N PHE A 646 -35.57 -5.89 -16.23
CA PHE A 646 -35.72 -7.37 -16.22
C PHE A 646 -36.00 -7.94 -17.61
N PRO A 647 -35.59 -9.20 -17.87
CA PRO A 647 -35.75 -9.81 -19.20
C PRO A 647 -37.21 -10.05 -19.60
N PHE A 648 -38.13 -10.00 -18.65
CA PHE A 648 -39.58 -10.11 -18.86
C PHE A 648 -40.29 -8.73 -18.94
N GLY A 649 -39.57 -7.65 -19.22
CA GLY A 649 -40.13 -6.32 -19.49
C GLY A 649 -40.36 -5.42 -18.28
N LEU A 650 -40.16 -5.94 -17.04
CA LEU A 650 -40.31 -5.13 -15.83
C LEU A 650 -39.16 -4.15 -15.70
N VAL A 651 -39.44 -2.89 -15.35
CA VAL A 651 -38.48 -1.84 -15.03
C VAL A 651 -38.70 -1.41 -13.59
N GLN A 652 -37.66 -1.49 -12.76
CA GLN A 652 -37.74 -1.16 -11.33
C GLN A 652 -36.57 -0.27 -10.90
N LYS A 653 -36.87 0.81 -10.14
CA LYS A 653 -35.84 1.60 -9.45
C LYS A 653 -35.53 0.92 -8.11
N LEU A 654 -34.26 0.76 -7.82
CA LEU A 654 -33.80 0.18 -6.56
C LEU A 654 -33.74 1.25 -5.47
N ARG A 655 -34.03 0.83 -4.24
CA ARG A 655 -33.89 1.63 -3.02
C ARG A 655 -32.54 1.29 -2.36
N TYR A 656 -31.82 2.30 -1.94
CA TYR A 656 -30.61 2.12 -1.15
C TYR A 656 -30.95 1.82 0.32
N LEU A 657 -30.29 0.79 0.88
CA LEU A 657 -30.37 0.41 2.28
C LEU A 657 -29.01 0.72 2.92
N SER A 658 -28.96 1.77 3.75
CA SER A 658 -27.74 2.23 4.43
C SER A 658 -27.12 1.17 5.34
N ASP A 659 -27.97 0.43 6.07
CA ASP A 659 -27.54 -0.56 7.07
C ASP A 659 -26.83 -1.76 6.43
N GLU A 660 -27.18 -2.08 5.20
CA GLU A 660 -26.62 -3.20 4.43
C GLU A 660 -25.64 -2.74 3.33
N ASP A 661 -25.50 -1.43 3.13
CA ASP A 661 -24.75 -0.81 2.04
C ASP A 661 -25.11 -1.47 0.68
N THR A 662 -26.41 -1.54 0.37
CA THR A 662 -26.94 -2.32 -0.76
C THR A 662 -28.16 -1.66 -1.37
N TRP A 663 -28.21 -1.63 -2.71
CA TRP A 663 -29.43 -1.28 -3.45
C TRP A 663 -30.33 -2.48 -3.55
N GLN A 664 -31.63 -2.31 -3.26
CA GLN A 664 -32.60 -3.39 -3.26
C GLN A 664 -33.89 -2.98 -3.95
N THR A 665 -34.50 -3.92 -4.66
CA THR A 665 -35.88 -3.83 -5.10
C THR A 665 -36.59 -5.17 -4.99
N ARG A 666 -37.91 -5.13 -4.84
CA ARG A 666 -38.76 -6.32 -4.92
C ARG A 666 -39.33 -6.44 -6.34
N PHE A 667 -39.39 -7.65 -6.84
CA PHE A 667 -39.97 -7.94 -8.14
C PHE A 667 -40.64 -9.33 -8.12
N PHE A 668 -41.54 -9.59 -9.05
CA PHE A 668 -42.10 -10.91 -9.22
C PHE A 668 -41.64 -11.50 -10.55
N ALA A 669 -40.93 -12.61 -10.50
CA ALA A 669 -40.65 -13.39 -11.69
C ALA A 669 -41.98 -14.05 -12.16
N PRO A 670 -42.28 -14.03 -13.46
CA PRO A 670 -43.42 -14.74 -14.01
C PRO A 670 -43.43 -16.21 -13.59
N LYS A 671 -44.61 -16.77 -13.29
CA LYS A 671 -44.75 -18.16 -12.79
C LYS A 671 -44.34 -19.22 -13.80
N ASP A 672 -44.31 -18.87 -15.09
CA ASP A 672 -43.97 -19.72 -16.20
C ASP A 672 -42.48 -19.67 -16.55
N MET A 673 -41.67 -18.89 -15.82
CA MET A 673 -40.21 -18.90 -15.99
C MET A 673 -39.62 -20.26 -15.59
N GLN A 674 -38.86 -20.85 -16.49
CA GLN A 674 -38.16 -22.10 -16.26
C GLN A 674 -36.92 -21.91 -15.40
N ASP A 675 -36.47 -23.00 -14.74
CA ASP A 675 -35.16 -22.98 -14.07
C ASP A 675 -34.06 -22.68 -15.08
N GLY A 676 -33.16 -21.75 -14.76
CA GLY A 676 -32.10 -21.34 -15.65
C GLY A 676 -31.48 -20.00 -15.25
N THR A 677 -30.48 -19.58 -16.00
CA THR A 677 -29.76 -18.32 -15.79
C THR A 677 -30.35 -17.21 -16.65
N TYR A 678 -30.71 -16.11 -16.02
CA TYR A 678 -31.30 -14.92 -16.66
C TYR A 678 -30.42 -13.70 -16.35
N SER A 679 -30.49 -12.70 -17.22
CA SER A 679 -29.75 -11.45 -17.06
C SER A 679 -30.70 -10.28 -16.87
N VAL A 680 -30.51 -9.50 -15.83
CA VAL A 680 -31.14 -8.19 -15.62
C VAL A 680 -30.13 -7.10 -16.00
N ARG A 681 -30.56 -6.17 -16.85
CA ARG A 681 -29.75 -5.00 -17.19
C ARG A 681 -29.93 -3.94 -16.11
N LEU A 682 -28.81 -3.33 -15.70
CA LEU A 682 -28.78 -2.29 -14.69
C LEU A 682 -28.29 -0.99 -15.31
N VAL A 683 -28.97 0.09 -14.96
CA VAL A 683 -28.54 1.45 -15.28
C VAL A 683 -28.21 2.14 -13.98
N LEU A 684 -26.93 2.43 -13.78
CA LEU A 684 -26.41 3.10 -12.60
C LEU A 684 -26.07 4.55 -12.95
N ARG A 685 -26.35 5.48 -12.05
CA ARG A 685 -25.98 6.88 -12.22
C ARG A 685 -25.20 7.35 -11.00
N ASP A 686 -24.07 8.04 -11.22
CA ASP A 686 -23.28 8.62 -10.16
C ASP A 686 -23.69 10.08 -9.85
N ARG A 687 -23.04 10.68 -8.85
CA ARG A 687 -23.27 12.07 -8.44
C ARG A 687 -22.86 13.09 -9.48
N ALA A 688 -21.89 12.76 -10.33
CA ALA A 688 -21.42 13.61 -11.41
C ALA A 688 -22.34 13.56 -12.64
N GLY A 689 -23.38 12.69 -12.62
CA GLY A 689 -24.34 12.53 -13.69
C GLY A 689 -23.94 11.50 -14.73
N HIS A 690 -22.81 10.84 -14.60
CA HIS A 690 -22.41 9.78 -15.52
C HIS A 690 -23.33 8.55 -15.37
N THR A 691 -23.56 7.89 -16.47
CA THR A 691 -24.44 6.71 -16.53
C THR A 691 -23.63 5.49 -16.94
N TYR A 692 -23.75 4.43 -16.14
CA TYR A 692 -23.09 3.15 -16.38
C TYR A 692 -24.17 2.10 -16.71
N ARG A 693 -23.89 1.22 -17.68
CA ARG A 693 -24.76 0.11 -18.04
C ARG A 693 -24.07 -1.18 -17.67
N GLU A 694 -24.69 -1.94 -16.80
CA GLU A 694 -24.17 -3.20 -16.32
C GLU A 694 -25.22 -4.30 -16.43
N ALA A 695 -24.80 -5.54 -16.32
CA ALA A 695 -25.69 -6.67 -16.27
C ALA A 695 -25.44 -7.49 -15.02
N LYS A 696 -26.53 -7.93 -14.38
CA LYS A 696 -26.49 -8.88 -13.27
C LYS A 696 -27.22 -10.12 -13.68
N THR A 697 -26.58 -11.26 -13.63
CA THR A 697 -27.23 -12.53 -13.84
C THR A 697 -27.90 -12.99 -12.54
N PHE A 698 -29.05 -13.60 -12.68
CA PHE A 698 -29.72 -14.33 -11.63
C PHE A 698 -30.15 -15.72 -12.12
N VAL A 699 -30.18 -16.67 -11.22
CA VAL A 699 -30.56 -18.05 -11.52
C VAL A 699 -31.91 -18.33 -10.88
N ILE A 700 -32.86 -18.80 -11.67
CA ILE A 700 -34.09 -19.39 -11.15
C ILE A 700 -33.79 -20.86 -10.88
N ALA A 701 -33.87 -21.26 -9.62
CA ALA A 701 -33.71 -22.64 -9.17
C ALA A 701 -34.83 -22.99 -8.23
N SER A 702 -35.69 -23.92 -8.64
CA SER A 702 -36.87 -24.38 -7.89
C SER A 702 -36.64 -25.71 -7.14
N LYS A 703 -35.54 -26.40 -7.45
CA LYS A 703 -35.25 -27.73 -6.89
C LYS A 703 -34.64 -27.59 -5.48
N THR A 704 -35.23 -28.28 -4.53
CA THR A 704 -34.69 -28.35 -3.17
C THR A 704 -33.41 -29.18 -3.12
N PRO A 705 -32.43 -28.80 -2.29
CA PRO A 705 -31.20 -29.58 -2.16
C PRO A 705 -31.47 -30.95 -1.55
N VAL A 706 -30.84 -31.97 -2.13
CA VAL A 706 -30.94 -33.35 -1.63
C VAL A 706 -29.89 -33.56 -0.56
N VAL A 707 -30.27 -34.16 0.57
CA VAL A 707 -29.43 -34.49 1.71
C VAL A 707 -29.43 -36.01 1.90
N GLN A 708 -28.26 -36.59 2.14
CA GLN A 708 -28.09 -38.01 2.48
C GLN A 708 -27.20 -38.15 3.71
N ILE A 709 -27.81 -38.60 4.83
CA ILE A 709 -27.09 -38.83 6.10
C ILE A 709 -26.54 -40.26 6.08
N LYS A 710 -25.24 -40.41 6.35
CA LYS A 710 -24.59 -41.69 6.57
C LYS A 710 -24.11 -41.77 8.00
N LEU A 711 -24.63 -42.74 8.75
CA LEU A 711 -24.24 -43.01 10.14
C LEU A 711 -23.53 -44.36 10.19
N ASP A 712 -22.43 -44.44 10.92
CA ASP A 712 -21.71 -45.70 11.14
C ASP A 712 -22.46 -46.63 12.12
N GLN A 713 -23.30 -46.08 12.99
CA GLN A 713 -24.17 -46.78 13.92
C GLN A 713 -25.44 -45.99 14.19
N LYS A 714 -26.49 -46.66 14.76
CA LYS A 714 -27.77 -46.03 15.11
C LYS A 714 -28.02 -45.96 16.63
N ARG A 715 -27.11 -46.54 17.44
CA ARG A 715 -27.17 -46.54 18.92
C ARG A 715 -26.00 -45.76 19.49
N TYR A 716 -26.29 -44.83 20.38
CA TYR A 716 -25.28 -43.97 20.98
C TYR A 716 -25.52 -43.87 22.49
N ARG A 717 -24.43 -43.71 23.27
CA ARG A 717 -24.53 -43.48 24.71
C ARG A 717 -24.60 -41.98 25.03
N ARG A 718 -25.17 -41.66 26.17
CA ARG A 718 -25.10 -40.31 26.74
C ARG A 718 -23.63 -39.89 26.91
N GLY A 719 -23.29 -38.65 26.67
CA GLY A 719 -21.93 -38.14 26.70
C GLY A 719 -21.09 -38.49 25.47
N GLN A 720 -21.60 -39.30 24.56
CA GLN A 720 -20.87 -39.69 23.32
C GLN A 720 -20.93 -38.60 22.25
N VAL A 721 -19.88 -38.51 21.45
CA VAL A 721 -19.86 -37.71 20.25
C VAL A 721 -20.35 -38.51 19.07
N LEU A 722 -21.27 -37.95 18.30
CA LEU A 722 -21.81 -38.54 17.08
C LEU A 722 -21.09 -37.90 15.91
N ASP A 723 -20.31 -38.71 15.21
CA ASP A 723 -19.64 -38.29 13.99
C ASP A 723 -20.61 -38.33 12.80
N LEU A 724 -20.80 -37.17 12.16
CA LEU A 724 -21.74 -37.03 11.05
C LEU A 724 -21.00 -37.01 9.72
N LYS A 725 -21.46 -37.80 8.76
CA LYS A 725 -21.05 -37.79 7.37
C LYS A 725 -22.27 -37.57 6.49
N VAL A 726 -22.32 -36.45 5.79
CA VAL A 726 -23.52 -36.05 5.03
C VAL A 726 -23.12 -35.68 3.60
N ALA A 727 -23.71 -36.37 2.64
CA ALA A 727 -23.66 -35.97 1.23
C ALA A 727 -24.82 -35.01 0.95
N ALA A 728 -24.53 -33.92 0.23
CA ALA A 728 -25.50 -32.92 -0.16
C ALA A 728 -25.30 -32.48 -1.60
N SER A 729 -26.35 -31.91 -2.21
CA SER A 729 -26.25 -31.34 -3.56
C SER A 729 -25.15 -30.30 -3.67
N GLN A 730 -24.50 -30.17 -4.80
CA GLN A 730 -23.40 -29.21 -5.04
C GLN A 730 -23.80 -27.76 -4.85
N SER A 731 -25.08 -27.41 -5.00
CA SER A 731 -25.61 -26.06 -4.75
C SER A 731 -25.75 -25.71 -3.27
N THR A 732 -25.52 -26.67 -2.35
CA THR A 732 -25.74 -26.48 -0.90
C THR A 732 -24.75 -25.46 -0.34
N ARG A 733 -25.28 -24.47 0.36
CA ARG A 733 -24.52 -23.39 1.02
C ARG A 733 -24.31 -23.65 2.51
N THR A 734 -25.36 -24.09 3.19
CA THR A 734 -25.32 -24.38 4.62
C THR A 734 -25.91 -25.75 4.89
N LEU A 735 -25.35 -26.46 5.86
CA LEU A 735 -25.82 -27.74 6.38
C LEU A 735 -25.81 -27.67 7.90
N VAL A 736 -26.96 -27.91 8.52
CA VAL A 736 -27.08 -27.89 9.97
C VAL A 736 -27.74 -29.19 10.43
N ALA A 737 -27.07 -29.90 11.31
CA ALA A 737 -27.61 -31.07 12.01
C ALA A 737 -28.26 -30.66 13.33
N ARG A 738 -29.46 -31.20 13.59
CA ARG A 738 -30.24 -30.98 14.82
C ARG A 738 -30.70 -32.29 15.40
N LEU A 739 -30.55 -32.41 16.69
CA LEU A 739 -31.09 -33.50 17.51
C LEU A 739 -31.78 -32.84 18.67
N ASP A 740 -33.03 -33.22 18.95
CA ASP A 740 -33.80 -32.63 20.07
C ASP A 740 -33.05 -32.86 21.38
N GLY A 741 -32.85 -31.80 22.16
CA GLY A 741 -32.08 -31.83 23.39
C GLY A 741 -30.58 -31.67 23.27
N ALA A 742 -30.04 -31.56 22.05
CA ALA A 742 -28.61 -31.32 21.79
C ALA A 742 -28.40 -29.98 21.06
N THR A 743 -27.20 -29.43 21.16
CA THR A 743 -26.83 -28.18 20.44
C THR A 743 -26.73 -28.46 18.95
N PRO A 744 -27.36 -27.66 18.07
CA PRO A 744 -27.26 -27.80 16.63
C PRO A 744 -25.81 -27.61 16.16
N VAL A 745 -25.38 -28.35 15.14
CA VAL A 745 -24.03 -28.36 14.62
C VAL A 745 -24.04 -28.06 13.11
N GLY A 746 -23.23 -27.07 12.69
CA GLY A 746 -22.94 -26.81 11.29
C GLY A 746 -21.93 -27.79 10.73
N LEU A 747 -22.27 -28.42 9.58
CA LEU A 747 -21.38 -29.36 8.90
C LEU A 747 -20.48 -28.64 7.90
N LYS A 748 -19.23 -29.07 7.78
CA LYS A 748 -18.21 -28.50 6.88
C LYS A 748 -17.78 -29.52 5.84
N TRP A 749 -17.46 -29.04 4.64
CA TRP A 749 -16.92 -29.92 3.59
C TRP A 749 -15.53 -30.44 3.96
N ASP A 750 -15.38 -31.76 3.93
CA ASP A 750 -14.11 -32.45 4.05
C ASP A 750 -13.66 -32.96 2.67
N SER A 751 -12.62 -32.36 2.13
CA SER A 751 -12.09 -32.69 0.81
C SER A 751 -11.49 -34.08 0.73
N LYS A 752 -11.01 -34.65 1.86
CA LYS A 752 -10.44 -36.01 1.93
C LYS A 752 -11.52 -37.09 1.97
N ALA A 753 -12.60 -36.80 2.69
CA ALA A 753 -13.72 -37.71 2.80
C ALA A 753 -14.73 -37.58 1.65
N GLY A 754 -14.68 -36.46 0.88
CA GLY A 754 -15.63 -36.18 -0.20
C GLY A 754 -17.08 -35.97 0.25
N VAL A 755 -17.28 -35.62 1.52
CA VAL A 755 -18.59 -35.40 2.16
C VAL A 755 -18.50 -34.26 3.19
N ASN A 756 -19.63 -33.73 3.62
CA ASN A 756 -19.67 -32.80 4.73
C ASN A 756 -19.61 -33.56 6.07
N THR A 757 -18.76 -33.09 6.97
CA THR A 757 -18.54 -33.72 8.28
C THR A 757 -18.82 -32.76 9.43
N GLY A 758 -19.14 -33.28 10.59
CA GLY A 758 -19.32 -32.55 11.85
C GLY A 758 -19.50 -33.48 13.03
N GLN A 759 -19.33 -32.93 14.21
CA GLN A 759 -19.44 -33.69 15.46
C GLN A 759 -20.54 -33.11 16.30
N LEU A 760 -21.57 -33.96 16.63
CA LEU A 760 -22.66 -33.58 17.47
C LEU A 760 -22.50 -34.27 18.84
N PHE A 761 -22.44 -33.48 19.89
CA PHE A 761 -22.34 -33.98 21.27
C PHE A 761 -23.71 -34.35 21.80
N ILE A 762 -23.86 -35.58 22.34
CA ILE A 762 -25.08 -36.07 23.00
C ILE A 762 -24.97 -35.73 24.48
N PRO A 763 -25.85 -34.83 25.02
CA PRO A 763 -25.78 -34.41 26.43
C PRO A 763 -25.93 -35.60 27.40
N GLU A 764 -25.18 -35.58 28.50
CA GLU A 764 -25.26 -36.63 29.56
C GLU A 764 -26.65 -36.70 30.23
N GLN A 765 -27.34 -35.58 30.31
CA GLN A 765 -28.68 -35.49 30.89
C GLN A 765 -29.82 -35.93 29.95
N MET A 766 -29.48 -36.35 28.72
CA MET A 766 -30.49 -36.77 27.75
C MET A 766 -31.20 -38.05 28.19
N ILE A 767 -32.49 -38.09 28.08
CA ILE A 767 -33.29 -39.27 28.50
C ILE A 767 -33.07 -40.39 27.50
N PRO A 768 -32.83 -41.66 27.90
CA PRO A 768 -32.75 -42.78 26.97
C PRO A 768 -34.05 -42.93 26.17
N GLY A 769 -33.93 -43.14 24.85
CA GLY A 769 -35.07 -43.20 23.96
C GLY A 769 -34.70 -43.05 22.48
N THR A 770 -35.66 -43.04 21.62
CA THR A 770 -35.48 -42.82 20.18
C THR A 770 -35.65 -41.34 19.89
N TYR A 771 -34.67 -40.78 19.22
CA TYR A 771 -34.64 -39.37 18.80
C TYR A 771 -34.44 -39.25 17.30
N ARG A 772 -35.01 -38.20 16.72
CA ARG A 772 -34.87 -37.94 15.30
C ARG A 772 -33.72 -36.94 15.06
N LEU A 773 -32.61 -37.39 14.45
CA LEU A 773 -31.56 -36.57 13.94
C LEU A 773 -32.00 -36.02 12.58
N THR A 774 -32.12 -34.70 12.47
CA THR A 774 -32.50 -34.02 11.26
C THR A 774 -31.34 -33.18 10.74
N VAL A 775 -30.98 -33.37 9.47
CA VAL A 775 -30.03 -32.48 8.76
C VAL A 775 -30.82 -31.66 7.74
N THR A 776 -30.65 -30.33 7.87
CA THR A 776 -31.28 -29.37 6.97
C THR A 776 -30.20 -28.74 6.08
N ALA A 777 -30.42 -28.74 4.79
CA ALA A 777 -29.58 -28.07 3.79
C ALA A 777 -30.30 -26.84 3.25
N GLU A 778 -29.58 -25.75 3.10
CA GLU A 778 -30.01 -24.57 2.38
C GLU A 778 -29.09 -24.35 1.19
N ASP A 779 -29.63 -24.18 0.00
CA ASP A 779 -28.86 -23.90 -1.21
C ASP A 779 -28.59 -22.40 -1.42
N ILE A 780 -27.84 -22.06 -2.45
CA ILE A 780 -27.51 -20.68 -2.81
C ILE A 780 -28.73 -19.85 -3.25
N ALA A 781 -29.86 -20.52 -3.61
CA ALA A 781 -31.13 -19.89 -3.92
C ALA A 781 -32.07 -19.84 -2.70
N HIS A 782 -31.60 -20.24 -1.53
CA HIS A 782 -32.39 -20.35 -0.28
C HIS A 782 -33.51 -21.42 -0.31
N ASN A 783 -33.45 -22.37 -1.26
CA ASN A 783 -34.32 -23.53 -1.16
C ASN A 783 -33.85 -24.41 0.00
N MET A 784 -34.81 -24.93 0.75
CA MET A 784 -34.59 -25.77 1.93
C MET A 784 -34.89 -27.23 1.64
N GLY A 785 -33.94 -28.11 1.90
CA GLY A 785 -34.12 -29.55 1.87
C GLY A 785 -33.70 -30.17 3.19
N SER A 786 -34.32 -31.27 3.59
CA SER A 786 -33.97 -31.94 4.83
C SER A 786 -34.12 -33.47 4.73
N GLN A 787 -33.33 -34.17 5.55
CA GLN A 787 -33.44 -35.59 5.80
C GLN A 787 -33.38 -35.86 7.29
N GLY A 788 -34.23 -36.76 7.77
CA GLY A 788 -34.22 -37.23 9.16
C GLY A 788 -33.90 -38.71 9.24
N VAL A 789 -33.14 -39.09 10.28
CA VAL A 789 -32.84 -40.48 10.63
C VAL A 789 -33.07 -40.67 12.12
N ASP A 790 -33.78 -41.79 12.48
CA ASP A 790 -34.01 -42.10 13.89
C ASP A 790 -32.79 -42.82 14.48
N ILE A 791 -32.30 -42.33 15.65
CA ILE A 791 -31.22 -42.89 16.44
C ILE A 791 -31.71 -43.23 17.85
N GLU A 792 -31.15 -44.24 18.45
CA GLU A 792 -31.43 -44.66 19.81
C GLU A 792 -30.37 -44.19 20.80
N ILE A 793 -30.77 -43.44 21.80
CA ILE A 793 -29.92 -43.03 22.92
C ILE A 793 -30.09 -44.04 24.06
N VAL A 794 -28.95 -44.63 24.42
CA VAL A 794 -28.91 -45.63 25.55
C VAL A 794 -28.16 -45.05 26.74
N PRO A 795 -28.37 -45.64 27.96
CA PRO A 795 -27.71 -45.16 29.19
C PRO A 795 -26.17 -45.10 29.12
#